data_326d27303e84eda635b1bb750a62a334
#
_entry.id   326d27303e84eda635b1bb750a62a334
#
_cell.length_a   1.000
_cell.length_b   1.000
_cell.length_c   1.000
_cell.angle_alpha   90.00
_cell.angle_beta   90.00
_cell.angle_gamma   90.00
#
_symmetry.space_group_name_H-M   'P 1'
#
loop_
_entity.id
_entity.type
_entity.pdbx_description
1 polymer ?
#
loop_
_entity_poly.entity_id
_entity_poly.type
_entity_poly.pdbx_seq_one_letter_code
_entity_poly.pdbx_strand_id
1 'polypeptide(L)'
;SDSGDADPGARIDVFAFANRCVSIATSGGQRFIVASGSGDGFEASASAPGQAARFRMHADDLGTYLLFDEEEQYLVSEGSGLQRASVLESDTQKIGDLVEIDDDFQSEGEWDLIAPEDGGGRLWLRHRKSGGYLSESGIAMDRGEASAIELVEQSGCATFPELTVDADGEVAPREFDDGSLFGFVETHSHLLTNFGFAGGGLYHGSAFHRLGVEHALSDCDIPHGEEGRRDLLGFAFDNRSLSVAEILVPLAAGETPEFNHATAGYPDFTSWPNARESATHQTQYYTWIERAYLAGMRLLVQHAMTMKFLCDTFVALGNMPARYECNDMVSADRIIEETYAMERYIDAQSGGPGKGWFRIVKTPAEAREVIGRGKLAVVLGIETSFLFDCFLVPRDGFDRCDEATVIEKLDEYYDKGVRVLFPNHKFDSAFSAGDGDKRFIDIGNFALTGHWSNFIECPEDLADLPTVFDGGGLTFPGINIPRDVYDSEPPELENVGGYADDPIGTLVQYLPQLSSEGPNDGEYCQNAGLTPLGEFLIEEMMKRGIVIEIDHLPRRAYRRAFEMLTENDYPAVGTHGNNNDGLLYELGGVSKSGFGRCRSATEPATMDDGFQERIQLMRDKGAFPAEGFGFDYNGFARGPGPRLGDNSVCSTPQEDPITYPFTSYAGDITFQQPKLGNRVVDFNTEGMIHLGLVAELIEDVRRDGVTDEELEPLFKSAEGYVRMWEKAERRGAALNRDARP
;
A
#
# COMPACT_ATOMS: atom_id res chain seq x y z
N SER A 1 25.27 12.45 39.50
CA SER A 1 26.41 11.55 39.39
C SER A 1 25.97 10.17 39.87
N ASP A 2 25.44 9.41 38.97
CA ASP A 2 25.29 7.97 39.11
C ASP A 2 26.07 7.35 37.94
N SER A 3 27.32 7.02 38.23
CA SER A 3 28.14 6.12 37.44
C SER A 3 27.65 4.69 37.75
N GLY A 4 26.61 4.23 37.05
CA GLY A 4 26.23 2.85 37.06
C GLY A 4 27.36 2.01 36.47
N ASP A 5 28.01 1.19 37.30
CA ASP A 5 28.90 0.12 36.88
C ASP A 5 28.16 -0.76 35.87
N ALA A 6 28.57 -0.71 34.62
CA ALA A 6 28.07 -1.63 33.61
C ALA A 6 28.43 -3.06 34.00
N ASP A 7 27.47 -3.93 34.08
CA ASP A 7 27.68 -5.37 34.29
C ASP A 7 28.61 -5.88 33.17
N PRO A 8 29.82 -6.41 33.51
CA PRO A 8 30.78 -6.87 32.51
C PRO A 8 30.32 -8.08 31.70
N GLY A 9 29.11 -8.56 31.91
CA GLY A 9 28.45 -9.63 31.14
C GLY A 9 27.23 -9.17 30.32
N ALA A 10 26.87 -7.88 30.34
CA ALA A 10 25.74 -7.39 29.58
C ALA A 10 26.01 -7.47 28.06
N ARG A 11 25.12 -8.13 27.34
CA ARG A 11 25.16 -8.18 25.87
C ARG A 11 24.90 -6.79 25.29
N ILE A 12 25.75 -6.33 24.36
CA ILE A 12 25.53 -5.04 23.69
C ILE A 12 24.26 -5.15 22.83
N ASP A 13 23.34 -4.24 23.04
CA ASP A 13 22.16 -4.09 22.19
C ASP A 13 22.56 -3.44 20.87
N VAL A 14 22.68 -4.25 19.80
CA VAL A 14 23.08 -3.78 18.46
C VAL A 14 22.06 -2.85 17.84
N PHE A 15 20.81 -2.85 18.28
CA PHE A 15 19.74 -1.97 17.77
C PHE A 15 19.79 -0.56 18.39
N ALA A 16 20.44 -0.41 19.54
CA ALA A 16 20.48 0.86 20.27
C ALA A 16 21.28 1.97 19.55
N PHE A 17 21.94 1.66 18.44
CA PHE A 17 22.73 2.62 17.66
C PHE A 17 21.93 3.31 16.55
N ALA A 18 20.68 2.95 16.36
CA ALA A 18 19.81 3.59 15.36
C ALA A 18 19.80 5.12 15.52
N ASN A 19 20.08 5.83 14.44
CA ASN A 19 20.13 7.29 14.36
C ASN A 19 21.16 7.98 15.26
N ARG A 20 22.12 7.24 15.86
CA ARG A 20 23.19 7.83 16.65
C ARG A 20 24.33 8.35 15.78
N CYS A 21 25.01 9.36 16.30
CA CYS A 21 26.23 9.92 15.73
C CYS A 21 27.42 9.27 16.43
N VAL A 22 28.28 8.55 15.70
CA VAL A 22 29.39 7.79 16.26
C VAL A 22 30.66 7.96 15.45
N SER A 23 31.82 7.72 16.08
CA SER A 23 33.06 7.37 15.40
C SER A 23 33.41 5.92 15.65
N ILE A 24 34.10 5.27 14.70
CA ILE A 24 34.47 3.86 14.76
C ILE A 24 35.93 3.73 15.16
N ALA A 25 36.15 3.12 16.33
CA ALA A 25 37.48 2.76 16.79
C ALA A 25 37.78 1.28 16.48
N THR A 26 38.99 0.99 16.04
CA THR A 26 39.50 -0.36 15.78
C THR A 26 40.60 -0.71 16.80
N SER A 27 41.01 -1.99 16.87
CA SER A 27 42.15 -2.44 17.70
C SER A 27 42.06 -2.03 19.19
N GLY A 28 40.88 -2.21 19.79
CA GLY A 28 40.68 -1.91 21.21
C GLY A 28 40.76 -0.42 21.54
N GLY A 29 40.26 0.43 20.64
CA GLY A 29 40.19 1.90 20.83
C GLY A 29 41.46 2.66 20.50
N GLN A 30 42.45 2.02 19.83
CA GLN A 30 43.74 2.67 19.55
C GLN A 30 43.80 3.40 18.21
N ARG A 31 42.98 3.05 17.23
CA ARG A 31 42.87 3.68 15.92
C ARG A 31 41.44 3.97 15.57
N PHE A 32 41.22 5.05 14.86
CA PHE A 32 39.90 5.45 14.40
C PHE A 32 39.85 5.52 12.88
N ILE A 33 38.68 5.20 12.34
CA ILE A 33 38.39 5.39 10.94
C ILE A 33 38.34 6.89 10.63
N VAL A 34 39.02 7.29 9.58
CA VAL A 34 39.10 8.68 9.09
C VAL A 34 39.04 8.67 7.57
N ALA A 35 38.60 9.76 6.97
CA ALA A 35 38.67 9.93 5.51
C ALA A 35 40.16 9.89 5.07
N SER A 36 40.45 9.15 4.00
CA SER A 36 41.80 9.06 3.42
C SER A 36 42.29 10.44 2.96
N GLY A 37 43.61 10.62 2.88
CA GLY A 37 44.19 11.88 2.43
C GLY A 37 43.84 12.28 0.99
N SER A 38 43.36 11.36 0.15
CA SER A 38 42.80 11.61 -1.18
C SER A 38 41.34 12.07 -1.13
N GLY A 39 40.62 11.80 -0.03
CA GLY A 39 39.20 12.06 0.11
C GLY A 39 38.28 10.99 -0.49
N ASP A 40 38.82 9.99 -1.22
CA ASP A 40 38.04 9.00 -1.97
C ASP A 40 37.69 7.73 -1.16
N GLY A 41 38.15 7.63 0.09
CA GLY A 41 37.94 6.43 0.90
C GLY A 41 38.18 6.68 2.39
N PHE A 42 38.21 5.58 3.15
CA PHE A 42 38.47 5.59 4.59
C PHE A 42 39.61 4.69 4.96
N GLU A 43 40.33 5.05 6.03
CA GLU A 43 41.42 4.27 6.59
C GLU A 43 41.44 4.34 8.14
N ALA A 44 41.98 3.32 8.80
CA ALA A 44 42.13 3.28 10.25
C ALA A 44 43.48 3.94 10.67
N SER A 45 43.57 5.25 10.60
CA SER A 45 44.86 5.95 10.84
C SER A 45 44.83 7.03 11.94
N ALA A 46 43.65 7.57 12.31
CA ALA A 46 43.54 8.57 13.36
C ALA A 46 43.82 7.99 14.75
N SER A 47 44.46 8.78 15.63
CA SER A 47 44.87 8.36 16.98
C SER A 47 43.97 8.87 18.11
N ALA A 48 42.97 9.68 17.78
CA ALA A 48 42.04 10.24 18.74
C ALA A 48 40.66 10.43 18.14
N PRO A 49 39.56 10.31 18.95
CA PRO A 49 38.19 10.45 18.48
C PRO A 49 37.91 11.78 17.77
N GLY A 50 38.51 12.86 18.19
CA GLY A 50 38.34 14.19 17.58
C GLY A 50 38.97 14.37 16.18
N GLN A 51 39.70 13.36 15.70
CA GLN A 51 40.26 13.29 14.34
C GLN A 51 39.53 12.28 13.46
N ALA A 52 38.65 11.49 14.04
CA ALA A 52 37.91 10.43 13.36
C ALA A 52 36.79 11.00 12.49
N ALA A 53 36.46 10.28 11.44
CA ALA A 53 35.21 10.48 10.73
C ALA A 53 34.02 10.19 11.66
N ARG A 54 32.99 10.98 11.51
CA ARG A 54 31.75 10.84 12.28
C ARG A 54 30.64 10.31 11.38
N PHE A 55 29.97 9.25 11.82
CA PHE A 55 28.94 8.60 11.04
C PHE A 55 27.60 8.69 11.75
N ARG A 56 26.57 9.11 11.04
CA ARG A 56 25.17 8.84 11.38
C ARG A 56 24.89 7.37 11.06
N MET A 57 24.48 6.60 12.05
CA MET A 57 24.05 5.20 11.86
C MET A 57 22.59 5.17 11.49
N HIS A 58 22.28 5.22 10.20
CA HIS A 58 20.90 5.05 9.73
C HIS A 58 20.57 3.56 9.67
N ALA A 59 19.61 3.10 10.48
CA ALA A 59 19.23 1.70 10.49
C ALA A 59 18.34 1.39 9.26
N ASP A 60 18.78 0.48 8.41
CA ASP A 60 18.05 0.07 7.19
C ASP A 60 17.33 -1.27 7.36
N ASP A 61 17.76 -2.10 8.30
CA ASP A 61 17.08 -3.30 8.81
C ASP A 61 17.52 -3.54 10.27
N LEU A 62 16.95 -4.54 10.93
CA LEU A 62 17.27 -4.90 12.31
C LEU A 62 18.75 -5.31 12.45
N GLY A 63 19.54 -4.42 13.03
CA GLY A 63 20.99 -4.60 13.23
C GLY A 63 21.84 -4.33 11.99
N THR A 64 21.26 -3.84 10.92
CA THR A 64 21.95 -3.40 9.71
C THR A 64 21.87 -1.89 9.58
N TYR A 65 22.96 -1.27 9.08
CA TYR A 65 23.11 0.17 9.07
C TYR A 65 23.77 0.68 7.79
N LEU A 66 23.29 1.82 7.33
CA LEU A 66 24.04 2.73 6.45
C LEU A 66 24.86 3.69 7.32
N LEU A 67 26.11 3.89 6.97
CA LEU A 67 27.03 4.78 7.67
C LEU A 67 27.24 6.06 6.86
N PHE A 68 26.59 7.15 7.29
CA PHE A 68 26.54 8.43 6.59
C PHE A 68 27.42 9.45 7.33
N ASP A 69 28.46 9.94 6.68
CA ASP A 69 29.46 10.77 7.33
C ASP A 69 29.08 12.27 7.43
N GLU A 70 29.94 13.08 8.05
CA GLU A 70 29.73 14.52 8.23
C GLU A 70 29.82 15.34 6.94
N GLU A 71 30.32 14.77 5.85
CA GLU A 71 30.39 15.37 4.51
C GLU A 71 29.31 14.83 3.56
N GLU A 72 28.28 14.22 4.12
CA GLU A 72 27.13 13.67 3.37
C GLU A 72 27.55 12.56 2.39
N GLN A 73 28.48 11.67 2.82
CA GLN A 73 28.95 10.54 2.04
C GLN A 73 28.70 9.23 2.79
N TYR A 74 28.51 8.16 2.05
CA TYR A 74 28.34 6.82 2.59
C TYR A 74 29.68 6.10 2.72
N LEU A 75 29.84 5.32 3.81
CA LEU A 75 30.91 4.31 3.89
C LEU A 75 30.47 3.09 3.08
N VAL A 76 31.14 2.81 1.99
CA VAL A 76 30.88 1.67 1.12
C VAL A 76 32.10 0.78 1.02
N SER A 77 31.93 -0.43 0.49
CA SER A 77 33.03 -1.33 0.19
C SER A 77 32.95 -1.88 -1.22
N GLU A 78 33.98 -1.62 -2.00
CA GLU A 78 34.26 -2.27 -3.27
C GLU A 78 35.53 -3.12 -3.19
N GLY A 79 35.39 -4.44 -3.46
CA GLY A 79 36.50 -5.35 -3.36
C GLY A 79 37.03 -5.48 -1.94
N SER A 80 38.28 -5.04 -1.69
CA SER A 80 38.92 -5.08 -0.36
C SER A 80 39.10 -3.72 0.29
N GLY A 81 38.69 -2.63 -0.39
CA GLY A 81 38.87 -1.26 0.08
C GLY A 81 37.63 -0.69 0.77
N LEU A 82 37.85 0.30 1.64
CA LEU A 82 36.81 1.17 2.17
C LEU A 82 36.78 2.43 1.32
N GLN A 83 35.61 2.73 0.75
CA GLN A 83 35.43 3.87 -0.15
C GLN A 83 34.35 4.81 0.36
N ARG A 84 34.25 5.98 -0.23
CA ARG A 84 33.19 6.96 -0.02
C ARG A 84 32.33 7.04 -1.26
N ALA A 85 31.03 7.03 -1.09
CA ALA A 85 30.07 7.23 -2.16
C ALA A 85 29.09 8.36 -1.80
N SER A 86 28.85 9.27 -2.73
CA SER A 86 27.86 10.34 -2.55
C SER A 86 26.43 9.84 -2.78
N VAL A 87 26.27 8.77 -3.56
CA VAL A 87 25.00 8.11 -3.88
C VAL A 87 25.27 6.62 -3.86
N LEU A 88 24.33 5.85 -3.31
CA LEU A 88 24.38 4.39 -3.38
C LEU A 88 23.80 3.91 -4.73
N GLU A 89 24.27 2.77 -5.22
CA GLU A 89 23.73 2.17 -6.44
C GLU A 89 22.26 1.75 -6.21
N SER A 90 21.47 1.85 -7.27
CA SER A 90 20.05 1.42 -7.28
C SER A 90 19.91 0.04 -7.90
N ASP A 91 18.88 -0.69 -7.48
CA ASP A 91 18.43 -1.90 -8.11
C ASP A 91 17.82 -1.68 -9.51
N THR A 92 17.52 -0.43 -9.84
CA THR A 92 16.94 -0.02 -11.13
C THR A 92 17.89 0.92 -11.84
N GLN A 93 18.33 0.52 -13.04
CA GLN A 93 19.31 1.28 -13.82
C GLN A 93 18.78 1.59 -15.22
N LYS A 94 19.18 2.75 -15.75
CA LYS A 94 18.91 3.14 -17.14
C LYS A 94 20.18 2.94 -17.97
N ILE A 95 20.10 2.04 -18.95
CA ILE A 95 21.18 1.77 -19.90
C ILE A 95 20.73 2.21 -21.30
N GLY A 96 21.07 3.45 -21.66
CA GLY A 96 20.53 4.08 -22.88
C GLY A 96 19.02 4.32 -22.77
N ASP A 97 18.24 3.70 -23.66
CA ASP A 97 16.76 3.76 -23.62
C ASP A 97 16.14 2.54 -22.90
N LEU A 98 16.97 1.63 -22.42
CA LEU A 98 16.51 0.43 -21.72
C LEU A 98 16.52 0.66 -20.22
N VAL A 99 15.59 0.04 -19.53
CA VAL A 99 15.54 -0.02 -18.07
C VAL A 99 15.83 -1.46 -17.66
N GLU A 100 16.84 -1.65 -16.80
CA GLU A 100 17.18 -2.94 -16.21
C GLU A 100 16.88 -2.88 -14.71
N ILE A 101 16.28 -3.94 -14.19
CA ILE A 101 15.95 -4.13 -12.79
C ILE A 101 16.62 -5.41 -12.30
N ASP A 102 17.44 -5.28 -11.24
CA ASP A 102 18.08 -6.40 -10.56
C ASP A 102 17.35 -6.71 -9.25
N ASP A 103 16.49 -7.74 -9.27
CA ASP A 103 15.72 -8.14 -8.09
C ASP A 103 16.59 -8.77 -6.98
N ASP A 104 17.81 -9.25 -7.32
CA ASP A 104 18.78 -9.81 -6.39
C ASP A 104 19.82 -8.75 -5.92
N PHE A 105 19.61 -7.49 -6.23
CA PHE A 105 20.54 -6.41 -5.92
C PHE A 105 20.85 -6.31 -4.43
N GLN A 106 22.13 -6.14 -4.11
CA GLN A 106 22.62 -5.88 -2.76
C GLN A 106 23.48 -4.61 -2.77
N SER A 107 23.18 -3.68 -1.86
CA SER A 107 23.90 -2.42 -1.75
C SER A 107 25.32 -2.62 -1.20
N GLU A 108 26.25 -1.84 -1.72
CA GLU A 108 27.62 -1.72 -1.23
C GLU A 108 27.73 -0.89 0.06
N GLY A 109 26.64 -0.27 0.50
CA GLY A 109 26.58 0.59 1.69
C GLY A 109 26.04 -0.07 2.96
N GLU A 110 25.54 -1.33 2.88
CA GLU A 110 24.89 -2.00 4.00
C GLU A 110 25.88 -2.75 4.90
N TRP A 111 25.81 -2.50 6.21
CA TRP A 111 26.70 -3.05 7.22
C TRP A 111 25.95 -3.68 8.38
N ASP A 112 26.12 -4.98 8.61
CA ASP A 112 25.58 -5.68 9.78
C ASP A 112 26.47 -5.38 11.02
N LEU A 113 25.86 -4.93 12.10
CA LEU A 113 26.52 -4.77 13.39
C LEU A 113 26.35 -6.04 14.23
N ILE A 114 27.45 -6.73 14.50
CA ILE A 114 27.45 -8.05 15.15
C ILE A 114 28.07 -7.95 16.53
N ALA A 115 27.32 -8.38 17.55
CA ALA A 115 27.82 -8.61 18.92
C ALA A 115 28.08 -10.10 19.14
N PRO A 116 29.10 -10.49 19.93
CA PRO A 116 29.34 -11.88 20.27
C PRO A 116 28.26 -12.40 21.23
N GLU A 117 27.97 -13.67 21.16
CA GLU A 117 26.99 -14.34 22.03
C GLU A 117 27.47 -14.40 23.49
N ASP A 118 28.79 -14.38 23.73
CA ASP A 118 29.44 -14.51 25.03
C ASP A 118 29.51 -13.20 25.83
N GLY A 119 28.95 -12.09 25.30
CA GLY A 119 28.86 -10.83 26.04
C GLY A 119 30.16 -10.06 26.16
N GLY A 120 31.19 -10.34 25.36
CA GLY A 120 32.55 -9.83 25.49
C GLY A 120 32.79 -8.34 25.19
N GLY A 121 31.75 -7.50 25.08
CA GLY A 121 31.88 -6.05 24.89
C GLY A 121 32.49 -5.61 23.53
N ARG A 122 32.65 -6.53 22.60
CA ARG A 122 33.25 -6.28 21.29
C ARG A 122 32.17 -6.32 20.22
N LEU A 123 32.34 -5.48 19.19
CA LEU A 123 31.46 -5.44 18.01
C LEU A 123 32.29 -5.71 16.75
N TRP A 124 31.61 -6.17 15.70
CA TRP A 124 32.16 -6.25 14.36
C TRP A 124 31.19 -5.61 13.39
N LEU A 125 31.71 -4.94 12.37
CA LEU A 125 30.95 -4.54 11.19
C LEU A 125 31.21 -5.52 10.07
N ARG A 126 30.14 -6.14 9.56
CA ARG A 126 30.17 -7.06 8.43
C ARG A 126 29.51 -6.38 7.23
N HIS A 127 30.23 -6.27 6.15
CA HIS A 127 29.69 -5.77 4.89
C HIS A 127 28.75 -6.81 4.28
N ARG A 128 27.50 -6.46 4.07
CA ARG A 128 26.42 -7.41 3.73
C ARG A 128 26.63 -8.04 2.36
N LYS A 129 26.92 -7.23 1.33
CA LYS A 129 27.13 -7.65 -0.06
C LYS A 129 28.31 -8.65 -0.23
N SER A 130 29.46 -8.41 0.40
CA SER A 130 30.62 -9.28 0.28
C SER A 130 30.71 -10.39 1.34
N GLY A 131 29.98 -10.24 2.45
CA GLY A 131 30.10 -11.10 3.63
C GLY A 131 31.39 -10.89 4.45
N GLY A 132 32.28 -9.99 4.04
CA GLY A 132 33.54 -9.68 4.71
C GLY A 132 33.36 -8.73 5.90
N TYR A 133 34.38 -8.62 6.73
CA TYR A 133 34.38 -7.83 7.96
C TYR A 133 35.32 -6.63 7.87
N LEU A 134 34.99 -5.54 8.50
CA LEU A 134 35.87 -4.38 8.65
C LEU A 134 37.20 -4.79 9.32
N SER A 135 38.32 -4.38 8.75
CA SER A 135 39.67 -4.55 9.30
C SER A 135 40.45 -3.26 9.21
N GLU A 136 41.62 -3.18 9.84
CA GLU A 136 42.46 -2.01 9.75
C GLU A 136 42.99 -1.69 8.33
N SER A 137 43.02 -2.71 7.48
CA SER A 137 43.52 -2.61 6.09
C SER A 137 42.39 -2.65 5.03
N GLY A 138 41.12 -2.58 5.46
CA GLY A 138 39.98 -2.66 4.55
C GLY A 138 39.01 -3.77 4.95
N ILE A 139 38.72 -4.72 4.06
CA ILE A 139 37.82 -5.84 4.29
C ILE A 139 38.59 -7.16 4.43
N ALA A 140 38.34 -7.87 5.52
CA ALA A 140 38.84 -9.23 5.77
C ALA A 140 37.70 -10.24 5.56
N MET A 141 37.93 -11.29 4.78
CA MET A 141 36.92 -12.34 4.54
C MET A 141 36.78 -13.31 5.71
N ASP A 142 37.84 -13.43 6.54
CA ASP A 142 37.83 -14.24 7.77
C ASP A 142 37.65 -13.35 8.99
N ARG A 143 36.69 -13.68 9.85
CA ARG A 143 36.44 -12.97 11.11
C ARG A 143 37.65 -12.98 12.03
N GLY A 144 38.54 -13.97 11.94
CA GLY A 144 39.77 -14.04 12.70
C GLY A 144 40.79 -12.96 12.34
N GLU A 145 40.72 -12.41 11.13
CA GLU A 145 41.53 -11.31 10.61
C GLU A 145 40.81 -9.96 10.72
N ALA A 146 39.55 -9.95 11.12
CA ALA A 146 38.73 -8.76 11.29
C ALA A 146 39.14 -7.95 12.53
N SER A 147 38.94 -6.66 12.47
CA SER A 147 39.09 -5.79 13.63
C SER A 147 37.81 -5.79 14.49
N ALA A 148 37.96 -6.10 15.76
CA ALA A 148 36.91 -5.73 16.70
C ALA A 148 36.82 -4.21 16.76
N ILE A 149 35.60 -3.68 16.82
CA ILE A 149 35.34 -2.24 16.86
C ILE A 149 34.70 -1.81 18.17
N GLU A 150 34.82 -0.52 18.46
CA GLU A 150 34.07 0.20 19.48
C GLU A 150 33.43 1.41 18.82
N LEU A 151 32.12 1.60 19.05
CA LEU A 151 31.37 2.78 18.58
C LEU A 151 31.41 3.85 19.68
N VAL A 152 32.07 4.95 19.38
CA VAL A 152 32.27 6.06 20.33
C VAL A 152 31.28 7.18 19.98
N GLU A 153 30.39 7.50 20.91
CA GLU A 153 29.38 8.54 20.70
C GLU A 153 30.04 9.91 20.39
N GLN A 154 29.46 10.57 19.40
CA GLN A 154 29.90 11.86 18.90
C GLN A 154 28.74 12.84 18.77
N SER A 155 29.01 14.05 18.33
CA SER A 155 28.04 15.06 17.92
C SER A 155 28.47 15.72 16.60
N GLY A 156 27.48 16.29 15.88
CA GLY A 156 27.79 17.04 14.65
C GLY A 156 27.89 16.16 13.40
N CYS A 157 27.27 14.96 13.40
CA CYS A 157 27.03 14.22 12.16
C CYS A 157 26.09 15.00 11.24
N ALA A 158 26.18 14.78 9.95
CA ALA A 158 25.16 15.22 9.02
C ALA A 158 23.79 14.56 9.33
N THR A 159 22.73 15.21 8.91
CA THR A 159 21.38 14.63 8.97
C THR A 159 21.20 13.72 7.77
N PHE A 160 20.76 12.49 8.02
CA PHE A 160 20.44 11.58 6.93
C PHE A 160 19.24 12.12 6.12
N PRO A 161 19.29 12.06 4.77
CA PRO A 161 18.20 12.54 3.93
C PRO A 161 16.88 11.82 4.25
N GLU A 162 15.84 12.58 4.62
CA GLU A 162 14.52 12.04 4.92
C GLU A 162 13.46 13.14 4.86
N LEU A 163 12.19 12.73 4.67
CA LEU A 163 11.02 13.61 4.82
C LEU A 163 10.70 13.82 6.31
N THR A 164 10.19 15.00 6.61
CA THR A 164 9.74 15.35 7.97
C THR A 164 8.24 15.06 8.12
N VAL A 165 7.83 14.67 9.33
CA VAL A 165 6.41 14.48 9.64
C VAL A 165 5.65 15.79 9.87
N ASP A 166 6.39 16.90 10.05
CA ASP A 166 5.87 18.25 10.33
C ASP A 166 4.78 18.25 11.41
N ALA A 167 5.07 17.56 12.50
CA ALA A 167 4.21 17.47 13.67
C ALA A 167 5.06 17.32 14.94
N ASP A 168 4.56 17.88 16.04
CA ASP A 168 5.19 17.86 17.36
C ASP A 168 4.26 17.21 18.38
N GLY A 169 4.81 16.38 19.26
CA GLY A 169 4.08 15.71 20.34
C GLY A 169 4.36 14.22 20.37
N GLU A 170 3.74 13.54 21.30
CA GLU A 170 3.87 12.09 21.48
C GLU A 170 2.49 11.46 21.62
N VAL A 171 2.28 10.35 20.93
CA VAL A 171 1.03 9.60 21.03
C VAL A 171 0.94 8.93 22.40
N ALA A 172 -0.09 9.29 23.16
CA ALA A 172 -0.40 8.62 24.42
C ALA A 172 -1.43 7.50 24.20
N PRO A 173 -1.24 6.31 24.81
CA PRO A 173 -2.28 5.30 24.88
C PRO A 173 -3.55 5.87 25.50
N ARG A 174 -4.71 5.62 24.86
CA ARG A 174 -6.00 6.08 25.34
C ARG A 174 -7.15 5.20 24.91
N GLU A 175 -8.24 5.27 25.64
CA GLU A 175 -9.53 4.67 25.37
C GLU A 175 -10.63 5.71 25.64
N PHE A 176 -11.82 5.48 25.13
CA PHE A 176 -12.99 6.26 25.50
C PHE A 176 -13.52 5.84 26.88
N ASP A 177 -14.32 6.67 27.51
CA ASP A 177 -14.88 6.42 28.86
C ASP A 177 -15.72 5.14 28.93
N ASP A 178 -16.28 4.70 27.80
CA ASP A 178 -17.03 3.45 27.68
C ASP A 178 -16.13 2.20 27.44
N GLY A 179 -14.81 2.36 27.46
CA GLY A 179 -13.82 1.32 27.21
C GLY A 179 -13.60 0.98 25.74
N SER A 180 -14.18 1.74 24.81
CA SER A 180 -13.89 1.58 23.38
C SER A 180 -12.48 2.04 23.04
N LEU A 181 -11.83 1.35 22.12
CA LEU A 181 -10.53 1.75 21.59
C LEU A 181 -10.64 3.12 20.91
N PHE A 182 -9.61 3.94 21.12
CA PHE A 182 -9.47 5.22 20.44
C PHE A 182 -8.74 5.05 19.12
N GLY A 183 -9.27 5.70 18.09
CA GLY A 183 -8.61 5.90 16.80
C GLY A 183 -9.50 5.57 15.61
N PHE A 184 -9.15 6.15 14.47
CA PHE A 184 -9.85 5.85 13.23
C PHE A 184 -9.15 4.72 12.45
N VAL A 185 -9.93 4.08 11.58
CA VAL A 185 -9.46 3.06 10.65
C VAL A 185 -9.39 3.60 9.22
N GLU A 186 -8.32 3.26 8.51
CA GLU A 186 -8.26 3.26 7.05
C GLU A 186 -8.47 1.82 6.59
N THR A 187 -9.64 1.57 6.00
CA THR A 187 -10.11 0.21 5.71
C THR A 187 -9.62 -0.33 4.37
N HIS A 188 -9.06 0.54 3.51
CA HIS A 188 -8.66 0.13 2.17
C HIS A 188 -7.45 0.91 1.64
N SER A 189 -6.31 0.27 1.63
CA SER A 189 -5.02 0.90 1.32
C SER A 189 -4.09 -0.05 0.55
N HIS A 190 -3.27 0.49 -0.36
CA HIS A 190 -2.31 -0.24 -1.19
C HIS A 190 -0.90 0.34 -1.03
N LEU A 191 -0.24 0.10 0.10
CA LEU A 191 1.03 0.75 0.45
C LEU A 191 2.14 0.49 -0.58
N LEU A 192 2.19 -0.73 -1.08
CA LEU A 192 3.31 -1.27 -1.86
C LEU A 192 2.90 -1.66 -3.28
N THR A 193 2.04 -0.87 -3.92
CA THR A 193 1.59 -1.07 -5.31
C THR A 193 2.75 -1.08 -6.32
N ASN A 194 3.89 -0.45 -5.98
CA ASN A 194 5.10 -0.52 -6.80
C ASN A 194 5.65 -1.95 -6.98
N PHE A 195 5.32 -2.88 -6.09
CA PHE A 195 5.59 -4.32 -6.24
C PHE A 195 4.44 -5.08 -6.91
N GLY A 196 3.30 -4.45 -7.17
CA GLY A 196 2.30 -4.96 -8.09
C GLY A 196 2.79 -4.90 -9.54
N PHE A 197 2.03 -5.48 -10.46
CA PHE A 197 2.31 -5.39 -11.90
C PHE A 197 3.74 -5.83 -12.27
N ALA A 198 4.22 -6.93 -11.69
CA ALA A 198 5.58 -7.46 -11.84
C ALA A 198 6.71 -6.52 -11.36
N GLY A 199 6.41 -5.53 -10.53
CA GLY A 199 7.40 -4.62 -9.95
C GLY A 199 8.17 -3.76 -10.95
N GLY A 200 7.61 -3.54 -12.13
CA GLY A 200 8.29 -2.95 -13.29
C GLY A 200 8.21 -1.43 -13.41
N GLY A 201 7.65 -0.74 -12.43
CA GLY A 201 7.57 0.73 -12.42
C GLY A 201 6.33 1.30 -13.13
N LEU A 202 5.31 0.48 -13.42
CA LEU A 202 3.99 0.99 -13.81
C LEU A 202 3.47 1.97 -12.77
N TYR A 203 3.74 1.65 -11.51
CA TYR A 203 3.50 2.49 -10.35
C TYR A 203 4.85 2.91 -9.75
N HIS A 204 5.10 4.22 -9.68
CA HIS A 204 6.37 4.76 -9.23
C HIS A 204 6.36 5.16 -7.75
N GLY A 205 7.50 4.91 -7.10
CA GLY A 205 7.75 5.20 -5.70
C GLY A 205 7.28 4.11 -4.75
N SER A 206 8.07 3.86 -3.71
CA SER A 206 7.79 2.86 -2.68
C SER A 206 7.35 3.50 -1.37
N ALA A 207 6.57 2.77 -0.56
CA ALA A 207 6.20 3.21 0.79
C ALA A 207 7.41 3.33 1.73
N PHE A 208 8.48 2.64 1.46
CA PHE A 208 9.78 2.76 2.11
C PHE A 208 10.87 2.19 1.19
N HIS A 209 12.12 2.49 1.47
CA HIS A 209 13.26 1.82 0.87
C HIS A 209 14.38 1.71 1.90
N ARG A 210 15.12 0.60 1.91
CA ARG A 210 16.21 0.37 2.86
C ARG A 210 17.32 1.40 2.73
N LEU A 211 17.57 1.88 1.53
CA LEU A 211 18.57 2.91 1.24
C LEU A 211 18.07 4.36 1.45
N GLY A 212 16.85 4.54 1.96
CA GLY A 212 16.27 5.83 2.30
C GLY A 212 15.39 6.46 1.22
N VAL A 213 14.97 7.69 1.48
CA VAL A 213 13.99 8.44 0.69
C VAL A 213 14.43 8.70 -0.75
N GLU A 214 15.74 8.91 -0.98
CA GLU A 214 16.28 9.16 -2.32
C GLU A 214 16.06 8.01 -3.29
N HIS A 215 15.94 6.77 -2.75
CA HIS A 215 15.61 5.58 -3.52
C HIS A 215 14.09 5.29 -3.52
N ALA A 216 13.43 5.50 -2.38
CA ALA A 216 11.99 5.26 -2.28
C ALA A 216 11.18 6.19 -3.18
N LEU A 217 11.56 7.47 -3.24
CA LEU A 217 10.84 8.53 -3.93
C LEU A 217 11.77 9.28 -4.91
N SER A 218 12.56 8.52 -5.65
CA SER A 218 13.46 9.06 -6.69
C SER A 218 12.69 9.75 -7.82
N ASP A 219 13.39 10.41 -8.71
CA ASP A 219 12.80 10.90 -9.96
C ASP A 219 12.16 9.74 -10.76
N CYS A 220 11.00 9.97 -11.35
CA CYS A 220 10.30 8.93 -12.09
C CYS A 220 10.69 8.83 -13.58
N ASP A 221 11.73 9.53 -14.02
CA ASP A 221 12.20 9.52 -15.40
C ASP A 221 12.74 8.15 -15.87
N ILE A 222 13.21 7.32 -14.94
CA ILE A 222 13.64 5.95 -15.25
C ILE A 222 12.44 5.09 -15.65
N PRO A 223 11.43 4.84 -14.80
CA PRO A 223 10.28 4.00 -15.17
C PRO A 223 9.32 4.70 -16.13
N HIS A 224 8.99 5.97 -15.90
CA HIS A 224 8.02 6.72 -16.71
C HIS A 224 8.61 7.44 -17.93
N GLY A 225 9.92 7.38 -18.10
CA GLY A 225 10.64 8.00 -19.24
C GLY A 225 10.83 9.51 -19.09
N GLU A 226 11.62 10.08 -20.00
CA GLU A 226 11.88 11.52 -20.05
C GLU A 226 10.56 12.29 -20.11
N GLU A 227 10.39 13.29 -19.23
CA GLU A 227 9.14 14.06 -19.08
C GLU A 227 7.89 13.20 -18.79
N GLY A 228 8.05 12.00 -18.22
CA GLY A 228 6.93 11.10 -17.89
C GLY A 228 6.19 10.49 -19.09
N ARG A 229 6.77 10.53 -20.29
CA ARG A 229 6.08 10.14 -21.54
C ARG A 229 5.73 8.66 -21.66
N ARG A 230 6.22 7.81 -20.78
CA ARG A 230 5.88 6.39 -20.73
C ARG A 230 4.75 6.08 -19.72
N ASP A 231 4.33 7.05 -18.93
CA ASP A 231 3.25 6.88 -17.94
C ASP A 231 1.87 6.89 -18.64
N LEU A 232 1.64 5.89 -19.49
CA LEU A 232 0.41 5.78 -20.28
C LEU A 232 -0.81 5.54 -19.37
N LEU A 233 -0.62 4.84 -18.26
CA LEU A 233 -1.70 4.55 -17.33
C LEU A 233 -2.07 5.80 -16.53
N GLY A 234 -1.10 6.54 -15.99
CA GLY A 234 -1.34 7.82 -15.33
C GLY A 234 -2.04 8.79 -16.25
N PHE A 235 -1.58 8.91 -17.49
CA PHE A 235 -2.25 9.72 -18.48
C PHE A 235 -3.72 9.33 -18.71
N ALA A 236 -4.03 8.03 -18.79
CA ALA A 236 -5.39 7.53 -18.96
C ALA A 236 -6.29 7.82 -17.75
N PHE A 237 -5.74 7.73 -16.54
CA PHE A 237 -6.47 8.04 -15.30
C PHE A 237 -6.63 9.54 -15.04
N ASP A 238 -5.60 10.32 -15.34
CA ASP A 238 -5.58 11.77 -15.06
C ASP A 238 -6.42 12.55 -16.10
N ASN A 239 -6.43 12.11 -17.36
CA ASN A 239 -7.17 12.71 -18.46
C ASN A 239 -8.47 11.95 -18.79
N ARG A 240 -9.43 11.99 -17.89
CA ARG A 240 -10.72 11.26 -18.04
C ARG A 240 -11.56 11.63 -19.28
N SER A 241 -11.18 12.63 -20.07
CA SER A 241 -11.86 13.00 -21.31
C SER A 241 -11.39 12.21 -22.52
N LEU A 242 -10.29 11.46 -22.42
CA LEU A 242 -9.75 10.69 -23.52
C LEU A 242 -10.44 9.32 -23.63
N SER A 243 -10.80 8.98 -24.86
CA SER A 243 -11.26 7.64 -25.16
C SER A 243 -10.07 6.67 -25.22
N VAL A 244 -10.33 5.39 -24.96
CA VAL A 244 -9.33 4.32 -25.14
C VAL A 244 -8.70 4.37 -26.54
N ALA A 245 -9.47 4.76 -27.55
CA ALA A 245 -8.98 4.91 -28.92
C ALA A 245 -7.91 6.01 -29.06
N GLU A 246 -8.03 7.12 -28.35
CA GLU A 246 -7.05 8.21 -28.36
C GLU A 246 -5.71 7.83 -27.73
N ILE A 247 -5.69 6.80 -26.92
CA ILE A 247 -4.47 6.22 -26.32
C ILE A 247 -3.92 5.11 -27.23
N LEU A 248 -4.76 4.17 -27.63
CA LEU A 248 -4.33 2.95 -28.31
C LEU A 248 -4.02 3.17 -29.81
N VAL A 249 -4.68 4.12 -30.48
CA VAL A 249 -4.43 4.36 -31.90
C VAL A 249 -3.02 4.92 -32.16
N PRO A 250 -2.52 5.94 -31.44
CA PRO A 250 -1.13 6.36 -31.55
C PRO A 250 -0.15 5.24 -31.21
N LEU A 251 -0.38 4.48 -30.13
CA LEU A 251 0.47 3.36 -29.75
C LEU A 251 0.54 2.28 -30.84
N ALA A 252 -0.59 1.91 -31.43
CA ALA A 252 -0.64 0.95 -32.53
C ALA A 252 0.07 1.47 -33.82
N ALA A 253 0.16 2.79 -33.98
CA ALA A 253 0.92 3.44 -35.05
C ALA A 253 2.41 3.58 -34.72
N GLY A 254 2.85 3.17 -33.55
CA GLY A 254 4.23 3.36 -33.05
C GLY A 254 4.51 4.81 -32.64
N GLU A 255 3.47 5.58 -32.39
CA GLU A 255 3.54 6.97 -31.90
C GLU A 255 3.19 6.99 -30.42
N THR A 256 3.88 7.82 -29.62
CA THR A 256 3.49 8.10 -28.25
C THR A 256 2.47 9.24 -28.22
N PRO A 257 1.39 9.15 -27.43
CA PRO A 257 0.52 10.28 -27.19
C PRO A 257 1.32 11.50 -26.69
N GLU A 258 0.95 12.70 -27.12
CA GLU A 258 1.57 13.94 -26.64
C GLU A 258 1.06 14.26 -25.21
N PHE A 259 1.59 13.62 -24.23
CA PHE A 259 1.39 13.98 -22.82
C PHE A 259 2.72 13.95 -22.08
N ASN A 260 2.80 14.69 -21.01
CA ASN A 260 3.95 14.72 -20.13
C ASN A 260 3.53 15.09 -18.71
N HIS A 261 4.37 14.73 -17.76
CA HIS A 261 4.33 15.25 -16.39
C HIS A 261 5.75 15.48 -15.89
N ALA A 262 5.91 16.37 -14.91
CA ALA A 262 7.21 16.58 -14.32
C ALA A 262 7.64 15.36 -13.48
N THR A 263 8.87 14.92 -13.65
CA THR A 263 9.41 13.67 -13.11
C THR A 263 10.09 13.82 -11.75
N ALA A 264 10.36 15.07 -11.31
CA ALA A 264 11.10 15.32 -10.09
C ALA A 264 10.44 14.72 -8.84
N GLY A 265 11.19 13.82 -8.18
CA GLY A 265 10.90 13.24 -6.89
C GLY A 265 11.60 13.98 -5.76
N TYR A 266 12.11 13.25 -4.75
CA TYR A 266 12.86 13.84 -3.65
C TYR A 266 14.14 14.52 -4.15
N PRO A 267 14.48 15.76 -3.69
CA PRO A 267 13.75 16.55 -2.69
C PRO A 267 12.74 17.55 -3.25
N ASP A 268 12.58 17.67 -4.57
CA ASP A 268 11.92 18.84 -5.17
C ASP A 268 10.41 18.67 -5.42
N PHE A 269 9.95 17.48 -5.70
CA PHE A 269 8.52 17.12 -5.90
C PHE A 269 7.68 18.17 -6.63
N THR A 270 7.53 18.08 -7.92
CA THR A 270 6.81 19.08 -8.70
C THR A 270 5.38 18.67 -9.04
N SER A 271 5.17 17.52 -9.70
CA SER A 271 3.84 17.05 -10.10
C SER A 271 3.26 15.99 -9.18
N TRP A 272 4.08 15.32 -8.41
CA TRP A 272 3.69 14.26 -7.49
C TRP A 272 4.40 14.41 -6.13
N PRO A 273 3.94 13.80 -5.03
CA PRO A 273 2.69 13.05 -4.94
C PRO A 273 1.47 13.92 -5.19
N ASN A 274 0.46 13.38 -5.86
CA ASN A 274 -0.83 13.99 -6.00
C ASN A 274 -1.89 12.93 -6.32
N ALA A 275 -2.59 12.43 -5.32
CA ALA A 275 -3.62 11.40 -5.48
C ALA A 275 -4.76 11.77 -6.45
N ARG A 276 -4.90 13.05 -6.82
CA ARG A 276 -5.95 13.53 -7.73
C ARG A 276 -5.53 13.55 -9.19
N GLU A 277 -4.26 13.83 -9.46
CA GLU A 277 -3.76 14.18 -10.80
C GLU A 277 -2.51 13.39 -11.19
N SER A 278 -2.05 12.48 -10.34
CA SER A 278 -0.85 11.67 -10.56
C SER A 278 -1.03 10.28 -9.96
N ALA A 279 -2.03 9.54 -10.49
CA ALA A 279 -2.56 8.30 -9.91
C ALA A 279 -1.58 7.12 -9.92
N THR A 280 -0.48 7.20 -10.66
CA THR A 280 0.56 6.16 -10.78
C THR A 280 1.78 6.41 -9.90
N HIS A 281 1.67 7.31 -8.93
CA HIS A 281 2.77 7.68 -8.03
C HIS A 281 2.42 7.48 -6.57
N GLN A 282 3.42 7.15 -5.78
CA GLN A 282 3.30 6.87 -4.34
C GLN A 282 2.66 8.02 -3.56
N THR A 283 1.63 7.71 -2.78
CA THR A 283 0.93 8.65 -1.89
C THR A 283 0.89 8.19 -0.45
N GLN A 284 1.61 7.11 -0.10
CA GLN A 284 1.61 6.47 1.21
C GLN A 284 3.03 6.11 1.68
N TYR A 285 3.98 7.02 1.51
CA TYR A 285 5.32 6.86 2.08
C TYR A 285 5.26 6.77 3.62
N TYR A 286 6.16 6.02 4.25
CA TYR A 286 6.03 5.67 5.67
C TYR A 286 5.95 6.90 6.61
N THR A 287 6.63 8.01 6.31
CA THR A 287 6.52 9.24 7.09
C THR A 287 5.14 9.90 6.94
N TRP A 288 4.48 9.75 5.78
CA TRP A 288 3.11 10.21 5.59
C TRP A 288 2.11 9.31 6.34
N ILE A 289 2.37 7.99 6.40
CA ILE A 289 1.58 7.07 7.24
C ILE A 289 1.80 7.40 8.72
N GLU A 290 3.04 7.72 9.14
CA GLU A 290 3.33 8.18 10.49
C GLU A 290 2.55 9.46 10.84
N ARG A 291 2.48 10.41 9.91
CA ARG A 291 1.68 11.63 10.11
C ARG A 291 0.19 11.33 10.25
N ALA A 292 -0.36 10.38 9.49
CA ALA A 292 -1.74 9.90 9.66
C ALA A 292 -1.94 9.15 11.01
N TYR A 293 -0.94 8.38 11.43
CA TYR A 293 -0.92 7.76 12.75
C TYR A 293 -0.92 8.81 13.87
N LEU A 294 -0.14 9.87 13.74
CA LEU A 294 -0.16 11.01 14.66
C LEU A 294 -1.51 11.72 14.69
N ALA A 295 -2.25 11.76 13.57
CA ALA A 295 -3.61 12.30 13.50
C ALA A 295 -4.68 11.43 14.18
N GLY A 296 -4.34 10.21 14.57
CA GLY A 296 -5.24 9.29 15.27
C GLY A 296 -5.58 8.02 14.50
N MET A 297 -4.95 7.72 13.37
CA MET A 297 -5.09 6.42 12.71
C MET A 297 -4.53 5.32 13.61
N ARG A 298 -5.31 4.29 13.90
CA ARG A 298 -4.91 3.17 14.77
C ARG A 298 -5.11 1.80 14.16
N LEU A 299 -5.81 1.73 13.05
CA LEU A 299 -5.92 0.52 12.25
C LEU A 299 -5.82 0.88 10.77
N LEU A 300 -5.09 0.07 10.02
CA LEU A 300 -4.93 0.19 8.58
C LEU A 300 -5.04 -1.20 7.95
N VAL A 301 -5.85 -1.32 6.90
CA VAL A 301 -5.95 -2.55 6.12
C VAL A 301 -5.14 -2.39 4.85
N GLN A 302 -4.06 -3.16 4.75
CA GLN A 302 -3.16 -3.19 3.60
C GLN A 302 -3.55 -4.33 2.68
N HIS A 303 -4.04 -4.01 1.49
CA HIS A 303 -4.33 -4.99 0.44
C HIS A 303 -3.17 -5.14 -0.54
N ALA A 304 -2.74 -6.36 -0.77
CA ALA A 304 -1.89 -6.69 -1.90
C ALA A 304 -2.73 -6.64 -3.18
N MET A 305 -2.50 -5.61 -4.00
CA MET A 305 -3.26 -5.35 -5.22
C MET A 305 -2.37 -5.46 -6.45
N THR A 306 -2.89 -6.13 -7.44
CA THR A 306 -2.30 -6.24 -8.77
C THR A 306 -3.35 -6.59 -9.81
N MET A 307 -3.00 -6.46 -11.08
CA MET A 307 -3.90 -6.77 -12.19
C MET A 307 -3.09 -7.32 -13.36
N LYS A 308 -3.17 -8.63 -13.56
CA LYS A 308 -2.44 -9.35 -14.62
C LYS A 308 -2.60 -8.70 -16.00
N PHE A 309 -3.80 -8.28 -16.37
CA PHE A 309 -4.07 -7.68 -17.67
C PHE A 309 -3.25 -6.41 -17.94
N LEU A 310 -3.13 -5.53 -16.95
CA LEU A 310 -2.30 -4.32 -17.07
C LEU A 310 -0.82 -4.70 -17.18
N CYS A 311 -0.35 -5.62 -16.35
CA CYS A 311 1.02 -6.11 -16.41
C CYS A 311 1.35 -6.69 -17.79
N ASP A 312 0.60 -7.67 -18.26
CA ASP A 312 0.80 -8.32 -19.56
C ASP A 312 0.80 -7.29 -20.71
N THR A 313 -0.13 -6.33 -20.66
CA THR A 313 -0.27 -5.32 -21.71
C THR A 313 0.95 -4.40 -21.75
N PHE A 314 1.38 -3.83 -20.64
CA PHE A 314 2.48 -2.86 -20.64
C PHE A 314 3.85 -3.50 -20.83
N VAL A 315 4.05 -4.73 -20.36
CA VAL A 315 5.26 -5.52 -20.67
C VAL A 315 5.32 -5.86 -22.17
N ALA A 316 4.21 -6.33 -22.74
CA ALA A 316 4.15 -6.69 -24.17
C ALA A 316 4.29 -5.46 -25.09
N LEU A 317 3.84 -4.27 -24.68
CA LEU A 317 4.10 -3.01 -25.38
C LEU A 317 5.57 -2.57 -25.31
N GLY A 318 6.40 -3.22 -24.49
CA GLY A 318 7.76 -2.76 -24.20
C GLY A 318 7.78 -1.43 -23.43
N ASN A 319 6.68 -1.08 -22.77
CA ASN A 319 6.51 0.19 -22.08
C ASN A 319 7.09 0.14 -20.66
N MET A 320 7.18 -1.02 -20.05
CA MET A 320 7.83 -1.23 -18.77
C MET A 320 8.62 -2.54 -18.75
N PRO A 321 9.72 -2.61 -17.96
CA PRO A 321 10.38 -3.87 -17.65
C PRO A 321 9.53 -4.67 -16.64
N ALA A 322 9.90 -5.92 -16.39
CA ALA A 322 9.33 -6.73 -15.32
C ALA A 322 10.46 -7.28 -14.45
N ARG A 323 10.32 -7.21 -13.12
CA ARG A 323 11.21 -7.88 -12.16
C ARG A 323 10.97 -9.38 -12.13
N TYR A 324 9.69 -9.75 -12.24
CA TYR A 324 9.21 -11.12 -12.19
C TYR A 324 8.03 -11.27 -13.16
N GLU A 325 7.48 -12.46 -13.25
CA GLU A 325 6.37 -12.74 -14.16
C GLU A 325 5.09 -11.96 -13.82
N CYS A 326 4.29 -11.65 -14.83
CA CYS A 326 2.97 -11.04 -14.67
C CYS A 326 1.96 -12.05 -14.10
N ASN A 327 2.15 -12.40 -12.84
CA ASN A 327 1.28 -13.29 -12.08
C ASN A 327 0.79 -12.58 -10.82
N ASP A 328 -0.52 -12.62 -10.59
CA ASP A 328 -1.13 -11.88 -9.48
C ASP A 328 -0.66 -12.40 -8.11
N MET A 329 -0.49 -13.71 -7.96
CA MET A 329 -0.09 -14.27 -6.67
C MET A 329 1.42 -14.08 -6.40
N VAL A 330 2.27 -14.07 -7.43
CA VAL A 330 3.68 -13.69 -7.29
C VAL A 330 3.82 -12.23 -6.83
N SER A 331 3.05 -11.33 -7.43
CA SER A 331 3.01 -9.93 -6.98
C SER A 331 2.44 -9.78 -5.56
N ALA A 332 1.38 -10.52 -5.22
CA ALA A 332 0.80 -10.50 -3.88
C ALA A 332 1.78 -11.00 -2.82
N ASP A 333 2.51 -12.08 -3.10
CA ASP A 333 3.55 -12.61 -2.20
C ASP A 333 4.63 -11.56 -1.95
N ARG A 334 5.12 -10.91 -3.00
CA ARG A 334 6.11 -9.84 -2.88
C ARG A 334 5.59 -8.68 -2.04
N ILE A 335 4.37 -8.21 -2.27
CA ILE A 335 3.76 -7.12 -1.49
C ILE A 335 3.63 -7.50 0.00
N ILE A 336 3.25 -8.74 0.30
CA ILE A 336 3.16 -9.23 1.68
C ILE A 336 4.55 -9.26 2.33
N GLU A 337 5.56 -9.81 1.66
CA GLU A 337 6.95 -9.85 2.15
C GLU A 337 7.50 -8.45 2.43
N GLU A 338 7.28 -7.51 1.50
CA GLU A 338 7.73 -6.12 1.65
C GLU A 338 6.95 -5.36 2.74
N THR A 339 5.69 -5.74 3.02
CA THR A 339 4.97 -5.17 4.17
C THR A 339 5.62 -5.61 5.50
N TYR A 340 6.06 -6.86 5.62
CA TYR A 340 6.87 -7.30 6.77
C TYR A 340 8.25 -6.65 6.82
N ALA A 341 8.87 -6.41 5.67
CA ALA A 341 10.14 -5.68 5.60
C ALA A 341 9.99 -4.22 6.08
N MET A 342 8.88 -3.55 5.72
CA MET A 342 8.54 -2.22 6.21
C MET A 342 8.34 -2.20 7.73
N GLU A 343 7.68 -3.19 8.31
CA GLU A 343 7.56 -3.32 9.77
C GLU A 343 8.95 -3.41 10.42
N ARG A 344 9.86 -4.24 9.89
CA ARG A 344 11.23 -4.35 10.40
C ARG A 344 12.04 -3.06 10.24
N TYR A 345 11.87 -2.36 9.12
CA TYR A 345 12.51 -1.07 8.88
C TYR A 345 12.09 -0.03 9.93
N ILE A 346 10.79 0.10 10.19
CA ILE A 346 10.26 1.02 11.22
C ILE A 346 10.71 0.58 12.63
N ASP A 347 10.76 -0.70 12.92
CA ASP A 347 11.32 -1.25 14.15
C ASP A 347 12.80 -0.88 14.31
N ALA A 348 13.58 -1.04 13.24
CA ALA A 348 15.01 -0.70 13.23
C ALA A 348 15.24 0.79 13.51
N GLN A 349 14.50 1.67 12.84
CA GLN A 349 14.52 3.12 13.07
C GLN A 349 14.12 3.49 14.51
N SER A 350 13.23 2.69 15.14
CA SER A 350 12.75 2.90 16.50
C SER A 350 13.65 2.24 17.58
N GLY A 351 14.76 1.65 17.18
CA GLY A 351 15.76 1.07 18.09
C GLY A 351 15.50 -0.38 18.49
N GLY A 352 14.84 -1.18 17.63
CA GLY A 352 14.82 -2.63 17.74
C GLY A 352 13.44 -3.30 17.59
N PRO A 353 13.43 -4.64 17.61
CA PRO A 353 12.24 -5.43 17.37
C PRO A 353 11.05 -5.05 18.25
N GLY A 354 9.89 -4.83 17.65
CA GLY A 354 8.65 -4.50 18.35
C GLY A 354 8.58 -3.07 18.91
N LYS A 355 9.61 -2.24 18.69
CA LYS A 355 9.63 -0.85 19.20
C LYS A 355 8.89 0.13 18.28
N GLY A 356 8.79 -0.16 16.98
CA GLY A 356 8.09 0.68 16.01
C GLY A 356 6.61 0.86 16.32
N TRP A 357 6.05 1.88 15.71
CA TRP A 357 4.62 2.23 15.82
C TRP A 357 3.73 1.44 14.85
N PHE A 358 4.26 0.86 13.79
CA PHE A 358 3.58 0.06 12.76
C PHE A 358 3.65 -1.42 13.12
N ARG A 359 2.50 -2.09 13.30
CA ARG A 359 2.44 -3.47 13.79
C ARG A 359 1.49 -4.33 12.97
N ILE A 360 1.99 -5.33 12.25
CA ILE A 360 1.17 -6.32 11.56
C ILE A 360 0.52 -7.22 12.62
N VAL A 361 -0.80 -7.38 12.53
CA VAL A 361 -1.63 -8.16 13.47
C VAL A 361 -2.38 -9.26 12.74
N LYS A 362 -2.51 -10.42 13.39
CA LYS A 362 -3.12 -11.62 12.82
C LYS A 362 -4.42 -12.05 13.50
N THR A 363 -4.77 -11.37 14.60
CA THR A 363 -6.01 -11.62 15.34
C THR A 363 -6.60 -10.31 15.84
N PRO A 364 -7.93 -10.24 16.07
CA PRO A 364 -8.53 -9.05 16.66
C PRO A 364 -8.02 -8.79 18.10
N ALA A 365 -7.61 -9.82 18.82
CA ALA A 365 -7.00 -9.66 20.15
C ALA A 365 -5.64 -8.95 20.07
N GLU A 366 -4.79 -9.31 19.10
CA GLU A 366 -3.53 -8.60 18.83
C GLU A 366 -3.79 -7.14 18.39
N ALA A 367 -4.79 -6.92 17.53
CA ALA A 367 -5.16 -5.58 17.11
C ALA A 367 -5.57 -4.72 18.30
N ARG A 368 -6.41 -5.25 19.18
CA ARG A 368 -6.83 -4.58 20.42
C ARG A 368 -5.66 -4.24 21.34
N GLU A 369 -4.71 -5.17 21.51
CA GLU A 369 -3.50 -4.95 22.31
C GLU A 369 -2.60 -3.86 21.69
N VAL A 370 -2.36 -3.91 20.39
CA VAL A 370 -1.54 -2.92 19.67
C VAL A 370 -2.14 -1.52 19.76
N ILE A 371 -3.44 -1.40 19.48
CA ILE A 371 -4.17 -0.12 19.53
C ILE A 371 -4.22 0.40 20.98
N GLY A 372 -4.48 -0.45 21.95
CA GLY A 372 -4.49 -0.08 23.38
C GLY A 372 -3.14 0.43 23.89
N ARG A 373 -2.04 0.06 23.23
CA ARG A 373 -0.69 0.62 23.47
C ARG A 373 -0.43 1.92 22.71
N GLY A 374 -1.40 2.46 21.97
CA GLY A 374 -1.27 3.65 21.16
C GLY A 374 -0.56 3.44 19.82
N LYS A 375 -0.31 2.21 19.39
CA LYS A 375 0.34 1.88 18.12
C LYS A 375 -0.68 1.67 16.99
N LEU A 376 -0.19 1.62 15.74
CA LEU A 376 -0.97 1.32 14.55
C LEU A 376 -1.00 -0.19 14.31
N ALA A 377 -2.21 -0.78 14.34
CA ALA A 377 -2.45 -2.15 13.91
C ALA A 377 -2.62 -2.21 12.38
N VAL A 378 -1.93 -3.13 11.73
CA VAL A 378 -1.98 -3.32 10.27
C VAL A 378 -2.49 -4.72 9.97
N VAL A 379 -3.57 -4.79 9.20
CA VAL A 379 -4.21 -6.05 8.76
C VAL A 379 -3.87 -6.29 7.31
N LEU A 380 -3.42 -7.49 6.97
CA LEU A 380 -3.06 -7.85 5.60
C LEU A 380 -4.28 -8.40 4.85
N GLY A 381 -4.47 -7.92 3.63
CA GLY A 381 -5.49 -8.40 2.70
C GLY A 381 -4.94 -8.64 1.30
N ILE A 382 -5.75 -9.26 0.43
CA ILE A 382 -5.47 -9.45 -0.99
C ILE A 382 -6.66 -8.99 -1.80
N GLU A 383 -6.40 -8.19 -2.83
CA GLU A 383 -7.35 -7.73 -3.83
C GLU A 383 -6.84 -8.05 -5.22
N THR A 384 -7.35 -9.13 -5.81
CA THR A 384 -7.04 -9.53 -7.18
C THR A 384 -8.16 -10.35 -7.80
N SER A 385 -8.24 -10.35 -9.12
CA SER A 385 -9.21 -11.19 -9.84
C SER A 385 -8.80 -12.65 -9.87
N PHE A 386 -7.50 -12.94 -9.90
CA PHE A 386 -7.00 -14.31 -10.02
C PHE A 386 -6.40 -14.81 -8.71
N LEU A 387 -7.21 -14.66 -7.66
CA LEU A 387 -6.87 -15.17 -6.34
C LEU A 387 -6.49 -16.65 -6.43
N PHE A 388 -5.30 -17.01 -5.87
CA PHE A 388 -4.74 -18.36 -5.87
C PHE A 388 -4.43 -18.94 -7.25
N ASP A 389 -4.26 -18.09 -8.26
CA ASP A 389 -4.10 -18.49 -9.68
C ASP A 389 -5.32 -19.26 -10.22
N CYS A 390 -6.49 -19.07 -9.62
CA CYS A 390 -7.72 -19.74 -9.99
C CYS A 390 -8.43 -19.02 -11.14
N PHE A 391 -7.99 -19.30 -12.36
CA PHE A 391 -8.57 -18.75 -13.57
C PHE A 391 -9.92 -19.41 -13.91
N LEU A 392 -10.86 -18.65 -14.43
CA LEU A 392 -12.12 -19.19 -14.98
C LEU A 392 -11.81 -20.19 -16.11
N VAL A 393 -10.86 -19.84 -16.94
CA VAL A 393 -10.42 -20.61 -18.11
C VAL A 393 -9.03 -21.18 -17.80
N PRO A 394 -8.85 -22.51 -17.89
CA PRO A 394 -7.54 -23.12 -17.68
C PRO A 394 -6.46 -22.48 -18.58
N ARG A 395 -5.27 -22.29 -18.02
CA ARG A 395 -4.11 -21.72 -18.72
C ARG A 395 -2.95 -22.70 -18.71
N ASP A 396 -2.07 -22.56 -19.69
CA ASP A 396 -0.84 -23.34 -19.73
C ASP A 396 -0.01 -23.05 -18.46
N GLY A 397 0.38 -24.11 -17.76
CA GLY A 397 1.15 -24.03 -16.52
C GLY A 397 0.29 -23.90 -15.24
N PHE A 398 -1.03 -23.78 -15.36
CA PHE A 398 -1.94 -23.70 -14.21
C PHE A 398 -3.01 -24.79 -14.28
N ASP A 399 -3.09 -25.60 -13.26
CA ASP A 399 -4.16 -26.58 -13.12
C ASP A 399 -5.49 -25.88 -12.81
N ARG A 400 -6.60 -26.52 -13.17
CA ARG A 400 -7.92 -26.06 -12.80
C ARG A 400 -8.09 -26.16 -11.27
N CYS A 401 -8.45 -25.05 -10.64
CA CYS A 401 -8.71 -25.05 -9.20
C CYS A 401 -9.92 -25.91 -8.84
N ASP A 402 -9.80 -26.58 -7.72
CA ASP A 402 -10.85 -27.35 -7.06
C ASP A 402 -10.93 -26.98 -5.56
N GLU A 403 -11.81 -27.65 -4.84
CA GLU A 403 -11.99 -27.44 -3.40
C GLU A 403 -10.71 -27.71 -2.59
N ALA A 404 -9.91 -28.68 -3.00
CA ALA A 404 -8.63 -29.00 -2.34
C ALA A 404 -7.62 -27.86 -2.53
N THR A 405 -7.54 -27.29 -3.73
CA THR A 405 -6.74 -26.11 -4.03
C THR A 405 -7.14 -24.91 -3.16
N VAL A 406 -8.44 -24.67 -3.02
CA VAL A 406 -8.98 -23.57 -2.19
C VAL A 406 -8.55 -23.73 -0.74
N ILE A 407 -8.71 -24.94 -0.17
CA ILE A 407 -8.30 -25.22 1.23
C ILE A 407 -6.80 -25.00 1.41
N GLU A 408 -5.97 -25.59 0.55
CA GLU A 408 -4.50 -25.49 0.63
C GLU A 408 -4.05 -24.02 0.56
N LYS A 409 -4.57 -23.27 -0.39
CA LYS A 409 -4.17 -21.88 -0.59
C LYS A 409 -4.70 -20.95 0.51
N LEU A 410 -5.91 -21.13 0.99
CA LEU A 410 -6.41 -20.38 2.14
C LEU A 410 -5.53 -20.62 3.39
N ASP A 411 -5.12 -21.86 3.64
CA ASP A 411 -4.24 -22.17 4.78
C ASP A 411 -2.86 -21.52 4.58
N GLU A 412 -2.28 -21.58 3.38
CA GLU A 412 -1.00 -20.93 3.05
C GLU A 412 -1.05 -19.43 3.33
N TYR A 413 -2.03 -18.71 2.77
CA TYR A 413 -2.12 -17.26 2.93
C TYR A 413 -2.55 -16.84 4.34
N TYR A 414 -3.35 -17.66 5.02
CA TYR A 414 -3.66 -17.47 6.43
C TYR A 414 -2.40 -17.55 7.31
N ASP A 415 -1.51 -18.49 7.04
CA ASP A 415 -0.22 -18.64 7.72
C ASP A 415 0.72 -17.46 7.42
N LYS A 416 0.72 -16.95 6.19
CA LYS A 416 1.42 -15.70 5.79
C LYS A 416 0.88 -14.45 6.51
N GLY A 417 -0.29 -14.53 7.16
CA GLY A 417 -0.89 -13.46 7.95
C GLY A 417 -2.04 -12.72 7.27
N VAL A 418 -2.49 -13.15 6.10
CA VAL A 418 -3.65 -12.56 5.42
C VAL A 418 -4.93 -12.82 6.20
N ARG A 419 -5.73 -11.77 6.41
CA ARG A 419 -6.98 -11.82 7.19
C ARG A 419 -8.17 -11.18 6.51
N VAL A 420 -7.96 -10.51 5.38
CA VAL A 420 -9.02 -9.91 4.56
C VAL A 420 -8.85 -10.38 3.13
N LEU A 421 -9.92 -10.84 2.50
CA LEU A 421 -9.89 -11.30 1.12
C LEU A 421 -11.11 -10.81 0.34
N PHE A 422 -10.85 -10.40 -0.90
CA PHE A 422 -11.86 -10.25 -1.94
C PHE A 422 -12.11 -11.59 -2.62
N PRO A 423 -13.34 -12.07 -2.71
CA PRO A 423 -13.63 -13.27 -3.50
C PRO A 423 -13.33 -13.09 -4.99
N ASN A 424 -13.42 -11.86 -5.47
CA ASN A 424 -13.06 -11.46 -6.84
C ASN A 424 -12.84 -9.95 -6.93
N HIS A 425 -12.22 -9.49 -8.04
CA HIS A 425 -12.00 -8.07 -8.33
C HIS A 425 -12.65 -7.70 -9.68
N LYS A 426 -11.86 -7.44 -10.72
CA LYS A 426 -12.33 -6.84 -11.99
C LYS A 426 -12.75 -7.84 -13.07
N PHE A 427 -12.15 -9.02 -13.12
CA PHE A 427 -12.32 -9.98 -14.22
C PHE A 427 -13.01 -11.26 -13.75
N ASP A 428 -13.68 -11.93 -14.69
CA ASP A 428 -14.28 -13.24 -14.42
C ASP A 428 -13.18 -14.24 -14.03
N SER A 429 -13.35 -14.87 -12.87
CA SER A 429 -12.42 -15.85 -12.29
C SER A 429 -13.11 -17.18 -12.00
N ALA A 430 -12.37 -18.16 -11.48
CA ALA A 430 -12.96 -19.42 -11.05
C ALA A 430 -13.96 -19.26 -9.89
N PHE A 431 -13.98 -18.11 -9.21
CA PHE A 431 -14.83 -17.88 -8.03
C PHE A 431 -16.07 -17.04 -8.33
N SER A 432 -15.94 -16.03 -9.19
CA SER A 432 -17.04 -15.10 -9.48
C SER A 432 -16.85 -14.44 -10.82
N ALA A 433 -17.93 -13.92 -11.36
CA ALA A 433 -17.86 -12.90 -12.39
C ALA A 433 -17.21 -11.63 -11.82
N GLY A 434 -16.56 -10.86 -12.68
CA GLY A 434 -16.00 -9.57 -12.37
C GLY A 434 -17.05 -8.49 -12.14
N ASP A 435 -16.64 -7.35 -11.62
CA ASP A 435 -17.53 -6.27 -11.16
C ASP A 435 -18.30 -5.54 -12.27
N GLY A 436 -17.99 -5.78 -13.52
CA GLY A 436 -18.71 -5.15 -14.60
C GLY A 436 -18.29 -3.71 -14.91
N ASP A 437 -17.11 -3.31 -14.53
CA ASP A 437 -16.54 -2.02 -14.89
C ASP A 437 -16.40 -1.86 -16.43
N LYS A 438 -16.46 -0.60 -16.89
CA LYS A 438 -16.65 -0.29 -18.32
C LYS A 438 -15.37 -0.32 -19.14
N ARG A 439 -15.52 -0.45 -20.46
CA ARG A 439 -14.50 -0.17 -21.47
C ARG A 439 -13.23 -1.03 -21.40
N PHE A 440 -12.14 -0.47 -20.87
CA PHE A 440 -10.83 -1.12 -20.84
C PHE A 440 -10.82 -2.41 -20.01
N ILE A 441 -11.57 -2.43 -18.92
CA ILE A 441 -11.71 -3.61 -18.06
C ILE A 441 -12.46 -4.72 -18.80
N ASP A 442 -13.53 -4.42 -19.53
CA ASP A 442 -14.26 -5.41 -20.31
C ASP A 442 -13.41 -6.01 -21.45
N ILE A 443 -12.53 -5.20 -22.07
CA ILE A 443 -11.51 -5.70 -23.01
C ILE A 443 -10.54 -6.65 -22.28
N GLY A 444 -10.11 -6.28 -21.08
CA GLY A 444 -9.27 -7.14 -20.24
C GLY A 444 -9.95 -8.46 -19.93
N ASN A 445 -11.25 -8.45 -19.62
CA ASN A 445 -12.01 -9.66 -19.40
C ASN A 445 -11.96 -10.58 -20.63
N PHE A 446 -12.20 -10.01 -21.83
CA PHE A 446 -12.10 -10.76 -23.08
C PHE A 446 -10.68 -11.30 -23.32
N ALA A 447 -9.65 -10.49 -23.13
CA ALA A 447 -8.25 -10.90 -23.30
C ALA A 447 -7.84 -12.03 -22.34
N LEU A 448 -8.39 -12.03 -21.15
CA LEU A 448 -8.04 -13.00 -20.09
C LEU A 448 -8.89 -14.25 -20.13
N THR A 449 -10.15 -14.17 -20.54
CA THR A 449 -11.12 -15.28 -20.47
C THR A 449 -11.60 -15.76 -21.85
N GLY A 450 -11.35 -14.97 -22.90
CA GLY A 450 -11.83 -15.24 -24.26
C GLY A 450 -13.29 -14.91 -24.50
N HIS A 451 -13.96 -14.27 -23.56
CA HIS A 451 -15.31 -13.82 -23.70
C HIS A 451 -15.53 -12.46 -23.04
N TRP A 452 -16.48 -11.69 -23.56
CA TRP A 452 -16.89 -10.42 -23.00
C TRP A 452 -17.65 -10.65 -21.69
N SER A 453 -17.63 -9.67 -20.80
CA SER A 453 -18.47 -9.68 -19.61
C SER A 453 -19.94 -9.88 -19.97
N ASN A 454 -20.67 -10.65 -19.19
CA ASN A 454 -22.03 -11.09 -19.54
C ASN A 454 -23.08 -10.09 -19.08
N PHE A 455 -23.16 -8.91 -19.75
CA PHE A 455 -24.15 -7.89 -19.39
C PHE A 455 -25.49 -8.12 -20.06
N ILE A 456 -26.54 -7.90 -19.28
CA ILE A 456 -27.94 -7.86 -19.73
C ILE A 456 -28.59 -6.57 -19.24
N GLU A 457 -29.70 -6.17 -19.85
CA GLU A 457 -30.57 -5.17 -19.22
C GLU A 457 -30.96 -5.64 -17.82
N CYS A 458 -30.78 -4.77 -16.81
CA CYS A 458 -30.97 -5.17 -15.41
C CYS A 458 -32.37 -5.73 -15.18
N PRO A 459 -32.51 -7.00 -14.74
CA PRO A 459 -33.80 -7.52 -14.31
C PRO A 459 -34.30 -6.76 -13.06
N GLU A 460 -35.61 -6.65 -12.92
CA GLU A 460 -36.25 -5.89 -11.85
C GLU A 460 -35.82 -6.39 -10.45
N ASP A 461 -35.52 -7.67 -10.29
CA ASP A 461 -35.07 -8.29 -9.04
C ASP A 461 -33.61 -8.02 -8.70
N LEU A 462 -32.82 -7.47 -9.61
CA LEU A 462 -31.42 -7.06 -9.40
C LEU A 462 -31.26 -5.53 -9.35
N ALA A 463 -32.16 -4.79 -9.96
CA ALA A 463 -32.04 -3.34 -10.12
C ALA A 463 -31.96 -2.58 -8.78
N ASP A 464 -32.63 -3.09 -7.75
CA ASP A 464 -32.67 -2.49 -6.41
C ASP A 464 -31.48 -2.88 -5.51
N LEU A 465 -30.58 -3.75 -5.97
CA LEU A 465 -29.41 -4.14 -5.18
C LEU A 465 -28.32 -3.07 -5.24
N PRO A 466 -27.76 -2.68 -4.09
CA PRO A 466 -26.74 -1.66 -4.04
C PRO A 466 -25.39 -2.21 -4.49
N THR A 467 -24.98 -1.91 -5.71
CA THR A 467 -23.59 -2.10 -6.14
C THR A 467 -23.15 -0.90 -6.97
N VAL A 468 -21.90 -0.50 -6.80
CA VAL A 468 -21.34 0.68 -7.45
C VAL A 468 -20.75 0.34 -8.81
N PHE A 469 -20.28 -0.89 -8.98
CA PHE A 469 -19.45 -1.29 -10.11
C PHE A 469 -20.17 -2.11 -11.19
N ASP A 470 -21.48 -2.27 -11.10
CA ASP A 470 -22.29 -3.07 -12.02
C ASP A 470 -23.08 -2.15 -12.99
N GLY A 471 -22.38 -1.20 -13.58
CA GLY A 471 -22.99 -0.12 -14.33
C GLY A 471 -23.02 -0.26 -15.85
N GLY A 472 -22.95 -1.47 -16.35
CA GLY A 472 -23.04 -1.72 -17.78
C GLY A 472 -21.71 -1.65 -18.51
N GLY A 473 -21.29 -2.79 -19.00
CA GLY A 473 -20.13 -2.94 -19.87
C GLY A 473 -20.41 -2.53 -21.30
N LEU A 474 -19.43 -2.82 -22.13
CA LEU A 474 -19.52 -2.69 -23.59
C LEU A 474 -20.50 -3.75 -24.10
N THR A 475 -21.64 -3.33 -24.61
CA THR A 475 -22.45 -4.19 -25.46
C THR A 475 -22.06 -3.94 -26.91
N PHE A 476 -21.28 -4.83 -27.49
CA PHE A 476 -21.02 -4.79 -28.91
C PHE A 476 -22.17 -5.51 -29.64
N PRO A 477 -22.91 -4.82 -30.50
CA PRO A 477 -23.93 -5.49 -31.33
C PRO A 477 -23.27 -6.64 -32.11
N GLY A 478 -23.67 -7.89 -31.78
CA GLY A 478 -23.21 -9.09 -32.49
C GLY A 478 -21.95 -9.76 -31.88
N ILE A 479 -21.32 -9.19 -30.86
CA ILE A 479 -20.18 -9.79 -30.16
C ILE A 479 -20.58 -10.18 -28.73
N ASN A 480 -21.26 -9.30 -28.01
CA ASN A 480 -21.80 -9.62 -26.69
C ASN A 480 -23.17 -10.27 -26.84
N ILE A 481 -23.20 -11.58 -26.99
CA ILE A 481 -24.45 -12.34 -26.92
C ILE A 481 -24.72 -12.63 -25.45
N PRO A 482 -25.85 -12.15 -24.88
CA PRO A 482 -26.20 -12.48 -23.52
C PRO A 482 -26.19 -14.00 -23.31
N ARG A 483 -25.39 -14.45 -22.35
CA ARG A 483 -25.31 -15.86 -21.98
C ARG A 483 -26.26 -16.11 -20.81
N ASP A 484 -26.73 -17.35 -20.70
CA ASP A 484 -27.43 -17.76 -19.47
C ASP A 484 -26.51 -17.54 -18.25
N VAL A 485 -27.13 -17.39 -17.09
CA VAL A 485 -26.42 -17.27 -15.82
C VAL A 485 -25.34 -18.34 -15.75
N TYR A 486 -24.15 -17.98 -15.28
CA TYR A 486 -23.10 -18.96 -15.01
C TYR A 486 -23.59 -19.94 -13.95
N ASP A 487 -24.18 -21.03 -14.39
CA ASP A 487 -24.35 -22.20 -13.58
C ASP A 487 -23.10 -23.06 -13.73
N SER A 488 -22.10 -22.78 -12.92
CA SER A 488 -21.01 -23.68 -12.56
C SER A 488 -20.03 -24.21 -13.61
N GLU A 489 -20.27 -24.08 -14.89
CA GLU A 489 -19.33 -24.56 -15.90
C GLU A 489 -18.72 -23.39 -16.65
N PRO A 490 -17.37 -23.28 -16.72
CA PRO A 490 -16.75 -22.30 -17.60
C PRO A 490 -17.19 -22.57 -19.05
N PRO A 491 -17.32 -21.54 -19.89
CA PRO A 491 -17.68 -21.72 -21.29
C PRO A 491 -16.75 -22.74 -21.96
N GLU A 492 -17.30 -23.61 -22.81
CA GLU A 492 -16.48 -24.54 -23.60
C GLU A 492 -15.50 -23.74 -24.48
N LEU A 493 -14.22 -24.00 -24.28
CA LEU A 493 -13.11 -23.16 -24.76
C LEU A 493 -12.62 -23.54 -26.15
N GLU A 494 -13.35 -24.31 -26.94
CA GLU A 494 -12.88 -24.79 -28.23
C GLU A 494 -12.42 -23.69 -29.22
N ASN A 495 -12.70 -22.41 -28.93
CA ASN A 495 -12.38 -21.30 -29.81
C ASN A 495 -11.56 -20.15 -29.17
N VAL A 496 -11.04 -20.30 -27.95
CA VAL A 496 -10.39 -19.21 -27.20
C VAL A 496 -8.88 -19.30 -27.20
N GLY A 497 -8.31 -20.32 -27.83
CA GLY A 497 -6.86 -20.49 -27.91
C GLY A 497 -6.17 -19.26 -28.53
N GLY A 498 -5.22 -18.67 -27.77
CA GLY A 498 -4.36 -17.59 -28.24
C GLY A 498 -4.73 -16.17 -27.78
N TYR A 499 -5.93 -15.91 -27.32
CA TYR A 499 -6.30 -14.53 -26.87
C TYR A 499 -5.64 -14.16 -25.53
N ALA A 500 -5.58 -15.10 -24.60
CA ALA A 500 -4.95 -14.89 -23.31
C ALA A 500 -3.43 -14.67 -23.39
N ASP A 501 -2.79 -15.16 -24.44
CA ASP A 501 -1.34 -15.09 -24.65
C ASP A 501 -0.92 -13.89 -25.51
N ASP A 502 -1.87 -13.20 -26.15
CA ASP A 502 -1.62 -12.01 -26.96
C ASP A 502 -2.66 -10.92 -26.68
N PRO A 503 -2.55 -10.23 -25.53
CA PRO A 503 -3.48 -9.16 -25.16
C PRO A 503 -3.44 -7.98 -26.14
N ILE A 504 -2.29 -7.72 -26.76
CA ILE A 504 -2.14 -6.62 -27.73
C ILE A 504 -2.81 -6.97 -29.05
N GLY A 505 -2.56 -8.15 -29.58
CA GLY A 505 -3.23 -8.62 -30.79
C GLY A 505 -4.75 -8.61 -30.62
N THR A 506 -5.22 -8.99 -29.43
CA THR A 506 -6.62 -8.92 -29.07
C THR A 506 -7.14 -7.48 -29.06
N LEU A 507 -6.45 -6.55 -28.39
CA LEU A 507 -6.80 -5.13 -28.38
C LEU A 507 -6.84 -4.53 -29.78
N VAL A 508 -5.80 -4.73 -30.58
CA VAL A 508 -5.71 -4.21 -31.96
C VAL A 508 -6.83 -4.75 -32.84
N GLN A 509 -7.19 -6.01 -32.70
CA GLN A 509 -8.27 -6.63 -33.48
C GLN A 509 -9.62 -5.98 -33.22
N TYR A 510 -9.89 -5.54 -31.99
CA TYR A 510 -11.17 -4.96 -31.57
C TYR A 510 -11.18 -3.42 -31.52
N LEU A 511 -10.07 -2.75 -31.81
CA LEU A 511 -9.99 -1.28 -31.89
C LEU A 511 -11.10 -0.65 -32.75
N PRO A 512 -11.45 -1.18 -33.93
CA PRO A 512 -12.54 -0.60 -34.73
C PRO A 512 -13.89 -0.61 -34.03
N GLN A 513 -14.18 -1.66 -33.27
CA GLN A 513 -15.43 -1.80 -32.53
C GLN A 513 -15.45 -0.84 -31.33
N LEU A 514 -14.32 -0.72 -30.61
CA LEU A 514 -14.15 0.22 -29.50
C LEU A 514 -14.34 1.69 -29.92
N SER A 515 -13.89 2.06 -31.14
CA SER A 515 -14.01 3.41 -31.65
C SER A 515 -15.41 3.75 -32.15
N SER A 516 -16.27 2.76 -32.35
CA SER A 516 -17.64 2.94 -32.95
C SER A 516 -18.74 2.97 -31.87
N GLU A 517 -18.40 2.92 -30.59
CA GLU A 517 -19.37 2.87 -29.52
C GLU A 517 -20.21 4.13 -29.37
N GLY A 518 -21.52 3.92 -29.36
CA GLY A 518 -22.46 4.87 -28.79
C GLY A 518 -22.65 4.68 -27.28
N PRO A 519 -23.18 5.68 -26.57
CA PRO A 519 -23.51 5.52 -25.17
C PRO A 519 -24.54 4.37 -24.99
N ASN A 520 -24.28 3.47 -24.02
CA ASN A 520 -25.28 2.54 -23.57
C ASN A 520 -26.32 3.33 -22.77
N ASP A 521 -27.44 3.65 -23.38
CA ASP A 521 -28.58 4.29 -22.72
C ASP A 521 -29.39 3.18 -22.03
N GLY A 522 -29.05 2.85 -20.78
CA GLY A 522 -29.78 1.85 -20.00
C GLY A 522 -29.02 1.39 -18.77
N GLU A 523 -29.71 0.78 -17.86
CA GLU A 523 -29.15 0.13 -16.71
C GLU A 523 -28.82 -1.33 -17.05
N TYR A 524 -27.57 -1.70 -17.03
CA TYR A 524 -27.08 -3.03 -17.33
C TYR A 524 -26.49 -3.68 -16.08
N CYS A 525 -26.68 -4.97 -15.94
CA CYS A 525 -26.15 -5.79 -14.86
C CYS A 525 -25.31 -6.94 -15.41
N GLN A 526 -24.28 -7.33 -14.69
CA GLN A 526 -23.58 -8.58 -14.92
C GLN A 526 -24.54 -9.76 -14.68
N ASN A 527 -24.74 -10.57 -15.70
CA ASN A 527 -25.66 -11.72 -15.62
C ASN A 527 -25.04 -12.95 -14.94
N ALA A 528 -23.73 -12.95 -14.75
CA ALA A 528 -23.02 -13.98 -14.00
C ALA A 528 -22.86 -13.58 -12.51
N GLY A 529 -22.62 -14.55 -11.66
CA GLY A 529 -22.49 -14.38 -10.20
C GLY A 529 -21.38 -15.25 -9.64
N LEU A 530 -21.54 -15.70 -8.40
CA LEU A 530 -20.64 -16.67 -7.79
C LEU A 530 -20.74 -18.01 -8.53
N THR A 531 -19.59 -18.66 -8.70
CA THR A 531 -19.53 -20.06 -9.11
C THR A 531 -19.71 -20.97 -7.87
N PRO A 532 -19.97 -22.28 -8.02
CA PRO A 532 -19.95 -23.21 -6.88
C PRO A 532 -18.62 -23.19 -6.13
N LEU A 533 -17.49 -23.04 -6.83
CA LEU A 533 -16.19 -22.91 -6.19
C LEU A 533 -16.05 -21.57 -5.44
N GLY A 534 -16.70 -20.51 -5.92
CA GLY A 534 -16.79 -19.22 -5.21
C GLY A 534 -17.64 -19.30 -3.95
N GLU A 535 -18.76 -20.03 -3.98
CA GLU A 535 -19.54 -20.31 -2.77
C GLU A 535 -18.69 -21.09 -1.75
N PHE A 536 -17.99 -22.14 -2.22
CA PHE A 536 -17.08 -22.91 -1.38
C PHE A 536 -15.94 -22.05 -0.79
N LEU A 537 -15.37 -21.14 -1.58
CA LEU A 537 -14.36 -20.19 -1.09
C LEU A 537 -14.93 -19.34 0.08
N ILE A 538 -16.12 -18.77 -0.08
CA ILE A 538 -16.78 -17.97 0.98
C ILE A 538 -17.02 -18.82 2.24
N GLU A 539 -17.48 -20.05 2.09
CA GLU A 539 -17.66 -20.97 3.23
C GLU A 539 -16.34 -21.23 3.97
N GLU A 540 -15.27 -21.51 3.24
CA GLU A 540 -13.95 -21.78 3.81
C GLU A 540 -13.31 -20.53 4.44
N MET A 541 -13.56 -19.34 3.88
CA MET A 541 -13.17 -18.05 4.49
C MET A 541 -13.92 -17.87 5.83
N MET A 542 -15.24 -18.10 5.86
CA MET A 542 -16.02 -18.01 7.11
C MET A 542 -15.51 -18.97 8.18
N LYS A 543 -15.19 -20.22 7.83
CA LYS A 543 -14.64 -21.21 8.78
C LYS A 543 -13.31 -20.76 9.42
N ARG A 544 -12.51 -19.99 8.72
CA ARG A 544 -11.23 -19.45 9.21
C ARG A 544 -11.34 -18.11 9.92
N GLY A 545 -12.53 -17.51 9.97
CA GLY A 545 -12.71 -16.18 10.56
C GLY A 545 -12.09 -15.06 9.71
N ILE A 546 -11.89 -15.30 8.41
CA ILE A 546 -11.36 -14.31 7.47
C ILE A 546 -12.43 -13.24 7.21
N VAL A 547 -12.03 -11.98 7.25
CA VAL A 547 -12.89 -10.85 6.87
C VAL A 547 -13.16 -10.90 5.38
N ILE A 548 -14.43 -10.92 5.01
CA ILE A 548 -14.88 -11.01 3.61
C ILE A 548 -15.18 -9.62 3.11
N GLU A 549 -14.46 -9.22 2.06
CA GLU A 549 -14.72 -7.97 1.36
C GLU A 549 -15.74 -8.21 0.24
N ILE A 550 -16.80 -7.42 0.23
CA ILE A 550 -17.92 -7.57 -0.71
C ILE A 550 -17.88 -6.60 -1.89
N ASP A 551 -17.01 -5.61 -1.83
CA ASP A 551 -16.85 -4.70 -2.96
C ASP A 551 -16.37 -5.47 -4.20
N HIS A 552 -16.64 -4.95 -5.39
CA HIS A 552 -16.41 -5.59 -6.68
C HIS A 552 -17.26 -6.84 -6.99
N LEU A 553 -18.09 -7.33 -6.06
CA LEU A 553 -19.04 -8.38 -6.41
C LEU A 553 -20.18 -7.79 -7.26
N PRO A 554 -20.44 -8.32 -8.47
CA PRO A 554 -21.61 -7.90 -9.25
C PRO A 554 -22.91 -8.31 -8.53
N ARG A 555 -24.03 -7.68 -8.87
CA ARG A 555 -25.31 -7.81 -8.15
C ARG A 555 -25.74 -9.25 -7.87
N ARG A 556 -25.55 -10.17 -8.81
CA ARG A 556 -25.89 -11.60 -8.59
C ARG A 556 -24.97 -12.26 -7.58
N ALA A 557 -23.66 -12.01 -7.67
CA ALA A 557 -22.69 -12.53 -6.71
C ALA A 557 -22.90 -11.92 -5.32
N TYR A 558 -23.13 -10.60 -5.27
CA TYR A 558 -23.45 -9.87 -4.05
C TYR A 558 -24.66 -10.46 -3.33
N ARG A 559 -25.80 -10.65 -4.05
CA ARG A 559 -27.01 -11.26 -3.49
C ARG A 559 -26.73 -12.63 -2.89
N ARG A 560 -26.04 -13.51 -3.66
CA ARG A 560 -25.73 -14.85 -3.18
C ARG A 560 -24.78 -14.85 -1.99
N ALA A 561 -23.76 -14.01 -2.01
CA ALA A 561 -22.86 -13.85 -0.87
C ALA A 561 -23.61 -13.40 0.39
N PHE A 562 -24.54 -12.42 0.28
CA PHE A 562 -25.34 -11.98 1.43
C PHE A 562 -26.31 -13.03 1.94
N GLU A 563 -26.89 -13.88 1.09
CA GLU A 563 -27.68 -15.04 1.51
C GLU A 563 -26.82 -15.94 2.41
N MET A 564 -25.63 -16.32 1.96
CA MET A 564 -24.69 -17.17 2.72
C MET A 564 -24.25 -16.52 4.04
N LEU A 565 -23.90 -15.23 4.01
CA LEU A 565 -23.51 -14.49 5.20
C LEU A 565 -24.66 -14.40 6.22
N THR A 566 -25.88 -14.15 5.75
CA THR A 566 -27.08 -14.05 6.60
C THR A 566 -27.42 -15.39 7.24
N GLU A 567 -27.40 -16.49 6.47
CA GLU A 567 -27.63 -17.84 6.98
C GLU A 567 -26.66 -18.22 8.10
N ASN A 568 -25.42 -17.68 8.05
CA ASN A 568 -24.38 -17.97 9.01
C ASN A 568 -24.18 -16.86 10.06
N ASP A 569 -24.99 -15.80 10.04
CA ASP A 569 -24.83 -14.61 10.90
C ASP A 569 -23.37 -14.10 10.87
N TYR A 570 -22.75 -14.07 9.69
CA TYR A 570 -21.35 -13.74 9.51
C TYR A 570 -21.19 -12.30 9.00
N PRO A 571 -20.28 -11.49 9.58
CA PRO A 571 -20.09 -10.11 9.15
C PRO A 571 -19.24 -10.03 7.87
N ALA A 572 -19.38 -8.94 7.13
CA ALA A 572 -18.57 -8.60 5.98
C ALA A 572 -18.21 -7.12 6.00
N VAL A 573 -17.37 -6.70 5.07
CA VAL A 573 -16.97 -5.30 4.92
C VAL A 573 -17.15 -4.84 3.47
N GLY A 574 -17.45 -3.54 3.29
CA GLY A 574 -17.46 -2.86 2.00
C GLY A 574 -16.63 -1.59 2.11
N THR A 575 -15.34 -1.65 1.74
CA THR A 575 -14.31 -0.74 2.26
C THR A 575 -13.95 0.43 1.34
N HIS A 576 -14.33 0.41 0.06
CA HIS A 576 -14.10 1.51 -0.87
C HIS A 576 -15.26 1.76 -1.85
N GLY A 577 -16.19 0.83 -2.00
CA GLY A 577 -17.47 1.03 -2.68
C GLY A 577 -18.48 1.82 -1.84
N ASN A 578 -19.66 2.12 -2.39
CA ASN A 578 -20.73 2.83 -1.68
C ASN A 578 -21.79 1.86 -1.11
N ASN A 579 -21.36 0.81 -0.47
CA ASN A 579 -22.26 -0.20 0.07
C ASN A 579 -22.78 0.22 1.45
N ASN A 580 -23.57 1.30 1.49
CA ASN A 580 -24.30 1.72 2.70
C ASN A 580 -25.50 0.82 2.95
N ASP A 581 -25.27 -0.48 2.90
CA ASP A 581 -26.37 -1.44 2.92
C ASP A 581 -26.79 -1.74 4.36
N GLY A 582 -28.09 -1.61 4.61
CA GLY A 582 -28.66 -2.02 5.87
C GLY A 582 -28.42 -3.49 6.23
N LEU A 583 -28.29 -4.38 5.23
CA LEU A 583 -27.91 -5.78 5.44
C LEU A 583 -26.49 -5.93 5.99
N LEU A 584 -25.53 -5.12 5.48
CA LEU A 584 -24.16 -5.12 5.98
C LEU A 584 -24.13 -4.80 7.48
N TYR A 585 -24.85 -3.76 7.88
CA TYR A 585 -24.93 -3.35 9.28
C TYR A 585 -25.73 -4.33 10.16
N GLU A 586 -26.79 -4.97 9.64
CA GLU A 586 -27.51 -6.05 10.34
C GLU A 586 -26.59 -7.21 10.72
N LEU A 587 -25.62 -7.50 9.89
CA LEU A 587 -24.60 -8.51 10.16
C LEU A 587 -23.45 -7.98 11.03
N GLY A 588 -23.50 -6.73 11.48
CA GLY A 588 -22.44 -6.08 12.24
C GLY A 588 -21.18 -5.80 11.40
N GLY A 589 -21.36 -5.65 10.09
CA GLY A 589 -20.32 -5.31 9.13
C GLY A 589 -19.91 -3.84 9.20
N VAL A 590 -18.88 -3.50 8.45
CA VAL A 590 -18.28 -2.17 8.38
C VAL A 590 -18.26 -1.69 6.93
N SER A 591 -18.64 -0.44 6.73
CA SER A 591 -18.47 0.29 5.47
C SER A 591 -17.44 1.40 5.66
N LYS A 592 -17.33 2.30 4.70
CA LYS A 592 -16.40 3.43 4.73
C LYS A 592 -17.12 4.75 4.59
N SER A 593 -16.47 5.79 5.06
CA SER A 593 -16.94 7.16 5.00
C SER A 593 -15.99 8.06 4.21
N GLY A 594 -16.53 9.17 3.78
CA GLY A 594 -15.79 10.32 3.31
C GLY A 594 -16.16 11.56 4.12
N PHE A 595 -15.70 12.73 3.70
CA PHE A 595 -16.14 14.00 4.27
C PHE A 595 -16.71 14.89 3.19
N GLY A 596 -18.00 15.26 3.33
CA GLY A 596 -18.61 16.33 2.57
C GLY A 596 -18.11 17.67 3.12
N ARG A 597 -17.38 18.40 2.29
CA ARG A 597 -16.63 19.58 2.71
C ARG A 597 -17.08 20.86 2.06
N CYS A 598 -18.13 20.80 1.26
CA CYS A 598 -18.67 21.97 0.56
C CYS A 598 -19.86 22.52 1.32
N ARG A 599 -19.64 23.59 2.08
CA ARG A 599 -20.73 24.33 2.71
C ARG A 599 -21.58 25.02 1.63
N SER A 600 -22.90 24.90 1.73
CA SER A 600 -23.85 25.75 1.00
C SER A 600 -24.34 26.92 1.88
N ALA A 601 -24.98 27.92 1.27
CA ALA A 601 -25.56 29.00 2.01
C ALA A 601 -26.72 28.59 2.96
N THR A 602 -27.24 27.40 2.77
CA THR A 602 -28.41 26.85 3.48
C THR A 602 -28.10 25.61 4.31
N GLU A 603 -26.96 24.94 4.08
CA GLU A 603 -26.59 23.69 4.73
C GLU A 603 -25.15 23.77 5.24
N PRO A 604 -24.92 23.47 6.52
CA PRO A 604 -23.56 23.39 7.05
C PRO A 604 -22.80 22.21 6.38
N ALA A 605 -21.47 22.23 6.46
CA ALA A 605 -20.66 21.09 6.09
C ALA A 605 -21.02 19.87 6.93
N THR A 606 -20.98 18.72 6.31
CA THR A 606 -21.15 17.42 6.96
C THR A 606 -19.88 16.60 6.79
N MET A 607 -19.70 15.56 7.61
CA MET A 607 -18.54 14.67 7.47
C MET A 607 -18.54 13.89 6.15
N ASP A 608 -19.67 13.68 5.59
CA ASP A 608 -19.97 13.14 4.28
C ASP A 608 -21.43 13.43 4.01
N ASP A 609 -21.86 13.43 2.77
CA ASP A 609 -23.29 13.46 2.45
C ASP A 609 -23.94 12.23 3.10
N GLY A 610 -24.46 12.41 4.30
CA GLY A 610 -25.14 11.36 5.06
C GLY A 610 -24.30 10.58 6.08
N PHE A 611 -23.11 11.04 6.51
CA PHE A 611 -22.36 10.34 7.56
C PHE A 611 -23.19 10.14 8.84
N GLN A 612 -23.85 11.17 9.33
CA GLN A 612 -24.68 11.07 10.52
C GLN A 612 -25.89 10.15 10.32
N GLU A 613 -26.49 10.15 9.13
CA GLU A 613 -27.56 9.25 8.74
C GLU A 613 -27.09 7.79 8.72
N ARG A 614 -25.87 7.52 8.22
CA ARG A 614 -25.30 6.18 8.26
C ARG A 614 -25.00 5.74 9.68
N ILE A 615 -24.43 6.60 10.51
CA ILE A 615 -24.22 6.29 11.93
C ILE A 615 -25.56 6.01 12.63
N GLN A 616 -26.63 6.72 12.29
CA GLN A 616 -27.96 6.43 12.81
C GLN A 616 -28.49 5.10 12.28
N LEU A 617 -28.31 4.80 10.99
CA LEU A 617 -28.69 3.53 10.39
C LEU A 617 -27.95 2.34 11.07
N MET A 618 -26.67 2.49 11.37
CA MET A 618 -25.89 1.49 12.12
C MET A 618 -26.52 1.22 13.50
N ARG A 619 -26.94 2.26 14.22
CA ARG A 619 -27.65 2.12 15.50
C ARG A 619 -28.97 1.39 15.34
N ASP A 620 -29.76 1.76 14.32
CA ASP A 620 -31.08 1.18 14.06
C ASP A 620 -30.97 -0.30 13.65
N LYS A 621 -29.88 -0.69 13.02
CA LYS A 621 -29.56 -2.07 12.62
C LYS A 621 -28.81 -2.87 13.70
N GLY A 622 -28.44 -2.25 14.81
CA GLY A 622 -27.74 -2.90 15.93
C GLY A 622 -26.23 -3.10 15.70
N ALA A 623 -25.64 -2.47 14.67
CA ALA A 623 -24.21 -2.40 14.49
C ALA A 623 -23.55 -1.43 15.49
N PHE A 624 -22.25 -1.55 15.69
CA PHE A 624 -21.49 -0.56 16.45
C PHE A 624 -21.41 0.72 15.64
N PRO A 625 -21.87 1.87 16.17
CA PRO A 625 -22.07 3.09 15.38
C PRO A 625 -20.76 3.86 15.20
N ALA A 626 -19.86 3.33 14.39
CA ALA A 626 -18.58 3.93 14.09
C ALA A 626 -18.12 3.54 12.69
N GLU A 627 -17.64 4.52 11.93
CA GLU A 627 -17.21 4.32 10.54
C GLU A 627 -15.94 5.11 10.26
N GLY A 628 -14.99 4.50 9.58
CA GLY A 628 -13.70 5.07 9.22
C GLY A 628 -13.59 5.41 7.74
N PHE A 629 -12.38 5.57 7.27
CA PHE A 629 -12.08 5.86 5.86
C PHE A 629 -11.84 4.57 5.06
N GLY A 630 -11.91 4.71 3.74
CA GLY A 630 -11.48 3.76 2.75
C GLY A 630 -11.12 4.55 1.49
N PHE A 631 -9.90 5.11 1.46
CA PHE A 631 -9.50 6.04 0.40
C PHE A 631 -9.08 5.34 -0.88
N ASP A 632 -8.73 4.06 -0.80
CA ASP A 632 -8.18 3.30 -1.93
C ASP A 632 -6.93 4.00 -2.53
N TYR A 633 -6.11 4.60 -1.65
CA TYR A 633 -4.86 5.22 -2.08
C TYR A 633 -3.89 4.19 -2.65
N ASN A 634 -3.20 4.59 -3.72
CA ASN A 634 -2.37 3.77 -4.58
C ASN A 634 -3.16 2.69 -5.36
N GLY A 635 -4.49 2.65 -5.27
CA GLY A 635 -5.39 1.82 -6.08
C GLY A 635 -5.99 2.58 -7.28
N PHE A 636 -5.32 3.64 -7.74
CA PHE A 636 -5.77 4.55 -8.80
C PHE A 636 -7.02 5.37 -8.47
N ALA A 637 -7.42 5.38 -7.20
CA ALA A 637 -8.49 6.24 -6.71
C ALA A 637 -8.00 7.67 -6.47
N ARG A 638 -8.92 8.61 -6.55
CA ARG A 638 -8.63 10.04 -6.32
C ARG A 638 -8.84 10.41 -4.86
N GLY A 639 -7.89 11.10 -4.28
CA GLY A 639 -8.02 11.70 -2.96
C GLY A 639 -9.05 12.84 -2.91
N PRO A 640 -9.51 13.20 -1.70
CA PRO A 640 -10.37 14.36 -1.48
C PRO A 640 -9.77 15.66 -2.03
N GLY A 641 -10.52 16.37 -2.87
CA GLY A 641 -10.06 17.63 -3.47
C GLY A 641 -10.08 18.83 -2.53
N PRO A 642 -9.50 19.97 -2.91
CA PRO A 642 -9.47 21.17 -2.10
C PRO A 642 -10.86 21.82 -2.04
N ARG A 643 -11.13 22.47 -0.92
CA ARG A 643 -12.36 23.27 -0.72
C ARG A 643 -12.22 24.70 -1.26
N LEU A 644 -11.01 25.21 -1.33
CA LEU A 644 -10.66 26.57 -1.68
C LEU A 644 -9.80 26.64 -2.96
N GLY A 645 -9.59 27.84 -3.47
CA GLY A 645 -8.75 28.10 -4.64
C GLY A 645 -9.41 27.76 -5.99
N ASP A 646 -8.63 27.90 -7.05
CA ASP A 646 -9.10 27.72 -8.45
C ASP A 646 -9.47 26.25 -8.77
N ASN A 647 -8.87 25.31 -8.03
CA ASN A 647 -9.12 23.86 -8.17
C ASN A 647 -10.18 23.36 -7.17
N SER A 648 -10.94 24.28 -6.55
CA SER A 648 -11.98 23.90 -5.59
C SER A 648 -12.99 22.92 -6.18
N VAL A 649 -13.30 21.87 -5.42
CA VAL A 649 -14.37 20.94 -5.77
C VAL A 649 -15.76 21.46 -5.41
N CYS A 650 -15.85 22.61 -4.73
CA CYS A 650 -17.09 23.21 -4.25
C CYS A 650 -17.68 24.16 -5.30
N SER A 651 -18.99 24.07 -5.49
CA SER A 651 -19.73 24.95 -6.41
C SER A 651 -20.03 26.35 -5.83
N THR A 652 -19.81 26.51 -4.53
CA THR A 652 -20.04 27.77 -3.80
C THR A 652 -18.76 28.27 -3.14
N PRO A 653 -18.58 29.59 -2.98
CA PRO A 653 -17.44 30.14 -2.25
C PRO A 653 -17.36 29.57 -0.82
N GLN A 654 -16.15 29.20 -0.43
CA GLN A 654 -15.86 28.63 0.88
C GLN A 654 -15.04 29.59 1.73
N GLU A 655 -15.16 29.47 3.04
CA GLU A 655 -14.50 30.30 4.04
C GLU A 655 -13.71 29.43 5.04
N ASP A 656 -13.02 30.04 5.97
CA ASP A 656 -12.27 29.42 7.07
C ASP A 656 -11.23 28.39 6.61
N PRO A 657 -10.15 28.83 5.94
CA PRO A 657 -9.03 27.97 5.57
C PRO A 657 -8.31 27.42 6.81
N ILE A 658 -7.69 26.26 6.66
CA ILE A 658 -6.78 25.74 7.68
C ILE A 658 -5.64 26.74 7.88
N THR A 659 -5.30 26.98 9.13
CA THR A 659 -4.14 27.77 9.53
C THR A 659 -3.25 26.93 10.47
N TYR A 660 -1.94 27.05 10.31
CA TYR A 660 -0.97 26.33 11.13
C TYR A 660 -0.37 27.20 12.24
N PRO A 661 0.00 26.63 13.40
CA PRO A 661 -0.25 25.23 13.74
C PRO A 661 -1.70 24.96 14.16
N PHE A 662 -2.13 23.69 14.08
CA PHE A 662 -3.38 23.21 14.66
C PHE A 662 -3.16 21.93 15.48
N THR A 663 -4.14 21.58 16.30
CA THR A 663 -4.00 20.45 17.25
C THR A 663 -4.88 19.28 16.82
N SER A 664 -4.35 18.04 16.96
CA SER A 664 -5.10 16.80 16.71
C SER A 664 -6.42 16.75 17.51
N TYR A 665 -7.33 15.88 17.08
CA TYR A 665 -8.57 15.60 17.84
C TYR A 665 -8.27 15.16 19.28
N ALA A 666 -7.21 14.37 19.47
CA ALA A 666 -6.79 13.90 20.78
C ALA A 666 -6.12 14.98 21.65
N GLY A 667 -5.68 16.09 21.08
CA GLY A 667 -5.04 17.19 21.79
C GLY A 667 -3.56 16.97 22.15
N ASP A 668 -2.95 15.89 21.72
CA ASP A 668 -1.57 15.49 22.06
C ASP A 668 -0.56 15.81 20.96
N ILE A 669 -0.99 16.03 19.74
CA ILE A 669 -0.14 16.34 18.59
C ILE A 669 -0.47 17.74 18.05
N THR A 670 0.57 18.48 17.73
CA THR A 670 0.49 19.79 17.06
C THR A 670 1.05 19.68 15.66
N PHE A 671 0.22 19.91 14.65
CA PHE A 671 0.58 19.84 13.24
C PHE A 671 1.09 21.17 12.73
N GLN A 672 2.23 21.14 12.05
CA GLN A 672 2.82 22.23 11.30
C GLN A 672 2.45 22.13 9.83
N GLN A 673 2.68 23.23 9.07
CA GLN A 673 2.45 23.18 7.62
C GLN A 673 3.33 22.13 6.96
N PRO A 674 2.73 21.17 6.22
CA PRO A 674 3.46 20.03 5.69
C PRO A 674 4.43 20.43 4.56
N LYS A 675 5.54 19.71 4.49
CA LYS A 675 6.56 19.85 3.47
C LYS A 675 6.85 18.51 2.80
N LEU A 676 7.17 18.58 1.54
CA LEU A 676 7.70 17.47 0.74
C LEU A 676 9.10 17.88 0.29
N GLY A 677 10.11 17.56 1.09
CA GLY A 677 11.47 18.07 0.86
C GLY A 677 11.50 19.61 0.76
N ASN A 678 11.78 20.13 -0.43
CA ASN A 678 11.83 21.57 -0.71
C ASN A 678 10.46 22.22 -0.97
N ARG A 679 9.42 21.40 -1.26
CA ARG A 679 8.07 21.89 -1.57
C ARG A 679 7.25 22.06 -0.30
N VAL A 680 6.60 23.23 -0.15
CA VAL A 680 5.59 23.45 0.87
C VAL A 680 4.23 23.08 0.31
N VAL A 681 3.46 22.29 1.03
CA VAL A 681 2.11 21.85 0.63
C VAL A 681 1.05 22.78 1.20
N ASP A 682 0.12 23.20 0.38
CA ASP A 682 -1.08 23.94 0.82
C ASP A 682 -2.34 23.09 0.63
N PHE A 683 -2.75 22.39 1.69
CA PHE A 683 -3.98 21.59 1.67
C PHE A 683 -5.20 22.38 1.23
N ASN A 684 -5.29 23.65 1.58
CA ASN A 684 -6.45 24.48 1.25
C ASN A 684 -6.72 24.58 -0.26
N THR A 685 -5.66 24.52 -1.07
CA THR A 685 -5.72 24.68 -2.53
C THR A 685 -5.33 23.42 -3.31
N GLU A 686 -4.62 22.47 -2.67
CA GLU A 686 -4.17 21.21 -3.31
C GLU A 686 -5.05 20.02 -2.90
N GLY A 687 -5.70 20.07 -1.73
CA GLY A 687 -6.48 18.97 -1.18
C GLY A 687 -5.57 17.86 -0.60
N MET A 688 -6.13 16.67 -0.42
CA MET A 688 -5.44 15.54 0.18
C MET A 688 -4.60 14.80 -0.87
N ILE A 689 -3.43 15.34 -1.19
CA ILE A 689 -2.53 14.80 -2.22
C ILE A 689 -1.81 13.51 -1.80
N HIS A 690 -1.71 13.23 -0.49
CA HIS A 690 -1.19 11.99 0.08
C HIS A 690 -1.83 11.70 1.43
N LEU A 691 -1.70 10.46 1.91
CA LEU A 691 -2.38 9.98 3.12
C LEU A 691 -2.05 10.81 4.40
N GLY A 692 -0.83 11.32 4.50
CA GLY A 692 -0.41 12.13 5.67
C GLY A 692 -1.23 13.40 5.90
N LEU A 693 -1.99 13.86 4.89
CA LEU A 693 -2.86 15.03 4.98
C LEU A 693 -4.26 14.70 5.53
N VAL A 694 -4.49 13.50 6.03
CA VAL A 694 -5.74 13.16 6.73
C VAL A 694 -5.94 14.03 8.01
N ALA A 695 -4.84 14.50 8.61
CA ALA A 695 -4.90 15.47 9.71
C ALA A 695 -5.60 16.77 9.30
N GLU A 696 -5.21 17.27 8.11
CA GLU A 696 -5.81 18.45 7.49
C GLU A 696 -7.26 18.19 7.06
N LEU A 697 -7.55 17.01 6.53
CA LEU A 697 -8.93 16.64 6.17
C LEU A 697 -9.85 16.71 7.39
N ILE A 698 -9.42 16.20 8.54
CA ILE A 698 -10.17 16.25 9.80
C ILE A 698 -10.29 17.70 10.32
N GLU A 699 -9.20 18.46 10.26
CA GLU A 699 -9.25 19.88 10.66
C GLU A 699 -10.13 20.70 9.72
N ASP A 700 -10.14 20.42 8.42
CA ASP A 700 -10.94 21.14 7.42
C ASP A 700 -12.45 21.02 7.72
N VAL A 701 -12.93 19.82 8.10
CA VAL A 701 -14.33 19.66 8.49
C VAL A 701 -14.66 20.31 9.85
N ARG A 702 -13.70 20.34 10.78
CA ARG A 702 -13.84 21.09 12.05
C ARG A 702 -13.96 22.60 11.81
N ARG A 703 -13.13 23.14 10.91
CA ARG A 703 -13.20 24.55 10.47
C ARG A 703 -14.55 24.89 9.83
N ASP A 704 -15.14 23.92 9.16
CA ASP A 704 -16.44 24.09 8.54
C ASP A 704 -17.63 23.82 9.46
N GLY A 705 -17.38 23.60 10.75
CA GLY A 705 -18.36 23.58 11.83
C GLY A 705 -18.75 22.21 12.34
N VAL A 706 -18.09 21.12 11.90
CA VAL A 706 -18.28 19.79 12.50
C VAL A 706 -17.67 19.78 13.90
N THR A 707 -18.47 19.36 14.88
CA THR A 707 -18.06 19.32 16.28
C THR A 707 -17.28 18.06 16.63
N ASP A 708 -16.52 18.10 17.72
CA ASP A 708 -15.79 16.94 18.21
C ASP A 708 -16.73 15.77 18.62
N GLU A 709 -17.97 16.07 19.04
CA GLU A 709 -19.00 15.07 19.32
C GLU A 709 -19.46 14.35 18.04
N GLU A 710 -19.61 15.08 16.93
CA GLU A 710 -19.95 14.52 15.63
C GLU A 710 -18.79 13.72 15.02
N LEU A 711 -17.53 14.02 15.38
CA LEU A 711 -16.33 13.27 14.98
C LEU A 711 -16.08 12.01 15.83
N GLU A 712 -16.69 11.88 17.00
CA GLU A 712 -16.45 10.73 17.89
C GLU A 712 -16.67 9.38 17.19
N PRO A 713 -17.73 9.15 16.36
CA PRO A 713 -17.89 7.89 15.63
C PRO A 713 -16.75 7.57 14.67
N LEU A 714 -16.09 8.58 14.07
CA LEU A 714 -14.87 8.36 13.29
C LEU A 714 -13.74 7.84 14.18
N PHE A 715 -13.49 8.49 15.31
CA PHE A 715 -12.42 8.08 16.24
C PHE A 715 -12.73 6.82 17.07
N LYS A 716 -13.94 6.27 16.96
CA LYS A 716 -14.32 4.93 17.43
C LYS A 716 -14.27 3.86 16.34
N SER A 717 -13.91 4.20 15.11
CA SER A 717 -14.02 3.26 14.00
C SER A 717 -13.02 2.11 14.06
N ALA A 718 -11.86 2.28 14.71
CA ALA A 718 -10.96 1.16 15.01
C ALA A 718 -11.63 0.12 15.93
N GLU A 719 -12.38 0.55 16.95
CA GLU A 719 -13.21 -0.33 17.77
C GLU A 719 -14.26 -1.06 16.95
N GLY A 720 -14.96 -0.32 16.06
CA GLY A 720 -15.98 -0.91 15.17
C GLY A 720 -15.41 -2.03 14.30
N TYR A 721 -14.24 -1.80 13.69
CA TYR A 721 -13.57 -2.82 12.87
C TYR A 721 -13.13 -4.04 13.69
N VAL A 722 -12.53 -3.82 14.85
CA VAL A 722 -12.10 -4.92 15.73
C VAL A 722 -13.29 -5.76 16.19
N ARG A 723 -14.43 -5.14 16.57
CA ARG A 723 -15.66 -5.86 16.96
C ARG A 723 -16.24 -6.70 15.83
N MET A 724 -16.24 -6.17 14.61
CA MET A 724 -16.65 -6.89 13.41
C MET A 724 -15.77 -8.13 13.23
N TRP A 725 -14.44 -7.96 13.30
CA TRP A 725 -13.49 -9.07 13.15
C TRP A 725 -13.59 -10.10 14.28
N GLU A 726 -13.79 -9.67 15.53
CA GLU A 726 -14.11 -10.57 16.66
C GLU A 726 -15.39 -11.39 16.41
N LYS A 727 -16.39 -10.78 15.75
CA LYS A 727 -17.61 -11.51 15.34
C LYS A 727 -17.27 -12.55 14.28
N ALA A 728 -16.48 -12.22 13.27
CA ALA A 728 -16.02 -13.15 12.24
C ALA A 728 -15.29 -14.36 12.85
N GLU A 729 -14.34 -14.14 13.75
CA GLU A 729 -13.63 -15.22 14.46
C GLU A 729 -14.60 -16.13 15.27
N ARG A 730 -15.49 -15.51 16.04
CA ARG A 730 -16.45 -16.30 16.87
C ARG A 730 -17.37 -17.15 15.99
N ARG A 731 -17.85 -16.60 14.86
CA ARG A 731 -18.72 -17.34 13.92
C ARG A 731 -17.96 -18.43 13.20
N GLY A 732 -16.73 -18.17 12.74
CA GLY A 732 -15.86 -19.18 12.15
C GLY A 732 -15.58 -20.35 13.09
N ALA A 733 -15.27 -20.06 14.37
CA ALA A 733 -15.09 -21.09 15.38
C ALA A 733 -16.38 -21.91 15.64
N ALA A 734 -17.56 -21.31 15.51
CA ALA A 734 -18.82 -22.02 15.63
C ALA A 734 -19.04 -22.97 14.44
N LEU A 735 -18.86 -22.49 13.21
CA LEU A 735 -18.98 -23.28 11.98
C LEU A 735 -18.07 -24.53 12.00
N ASN A 736 -16.84 -24.38 12.48
CA ASN A 736 -15.92 -25.50 12.63
C ASN A 736 -16.36 -26.53 13.68
N ARG A 737 -17.09 -26.14 14.71
CA ARG A 737 -17.64 -27.09 15.71
C ARG A 737 -18.81 -27.87 15.15
N ASP A 738 -19.70 -27.19 14.40
CA ASP A 738 -20.90 -27.81 13.84
C ASP A 738 -20.56 -28.76 12.67
N ALA A 739 -19.41 -28.56 12.01
CA ALA A 739 -18.91 -29.46 10.97
C ALA A 739 -18.24 -30.75 11.48
N ARG A 740 -17.98 -30.87 12.80
CA ARG A 740 -17.45 -32.10 13.39
C ARG A 740 -18.60 -33.05 13.69
N PRO A 741 -18.62 -34.29 13.08
CA PRO A 741 -19.67 -35.29 13.28
C PRO A 741 -19.76 -35.78 14.73
#